data_77d05f48adfb9a6decd7c82c7edc780b
#
_entry.id   77d05f48adfb9a6decd7c82c7edc780b
#
_cell.length_a   1.000
_cell.length_b   1.000
_cell.length_c   1.000
_cell.angle_alpha   90.00
_cell.angle_beta   90.00
_cell.angle_gamma   90.00
#
_symmetry.space_group_name_H-M   'P 1'
#
loop_
_entity.id
_entity.type
_entity.pdbx_description
1 polymer ?
#
loop_
_entity_poly.entity_id
_entity_poly.type
_entity_poly.pdbx_seq_one_letter_code
_entity_poly.pdbx_strand_id
1 'polypeptide(L)'
;MQQVLQPEDKADDTPTRHASYLLLGGGLAAATAAETLRQEGAEGAIVMVADERDPPYHRPQLSTGFLKLPEVPPLATVFPEGFLHDKEITLLSGVRALGIDTVRRIVRLDHGGAIAYDKLLIATGVRPVRLDVPGARLPGIHYLRTASEARTLRGAMEGARTAVVVGAGFIALEMAAAFAHQGMKVTLLARHGALFDKLHDRGISDYLRALYAGQGVEILADSVAAFHGDKRIEMVVTEGGLRLPCDLVGVGIGVAPELGWLEGSGLTLGDGICVDQHLQTSDGAVWAAGDIANFDDPVFKLRHRIEHWDNAVKQGRLAARNMLGMRLRYDEVSYFSCELFGQAFQVVGHPEAGREHARLGQPESGSWGCLYLDHEVPRALFSTGRPAAETRAVESLIRYRTNIGWACKRLHEPAFSITDIPSQTALILQGGGALGAFECGVAQAMEEAGVHPDIVAGVSIGAFNGVIIAANPGNAAGALKDFWRRLSLDMPQLADSLVDDRARRLLGSWQTLTFGVPAFFKPRWAGLPFTAPPPTSWTSFYDPAPVKELLKRYVDFAALKSSPVRLLVSAVNVETARLEVFDSYIDDLTPEHILASGSLPPGFPWTTIDGQHYWDGGIISNSPLEMLLERSGTARKRIFIVDLFPDTRALPTSLMEVLGRRDEIVFAERIRRDSVEAGLVRDFHKLVESILSHASTPDQADRVREWPTYIQLMGDRDAPPDITRIVRKGSDCESASRDYDFSATSIARHMEEGHAAARDALSARKK
;
A
#
# COMPACT_ATOMS: atom_id res chain seq x y z
N MET A 1 -65.24 -10.36 0.72
CA MET A 1 -64.85 -9.14 -0.01
C MET A 1 -63.33 -9.05 0.04
N GLN A 2 -62.69 -9.51 -1.01
CA GLN A 2 -61.24 -9.38 -1.21
C GLN A 2 -60.97 -7.94 -1.66
N GLN A 3 -60.22 -7.15 -0.88
CA GLN A 3 -59.68 -5.89 -1.33
C GLN A 3 -58.46 -6.20 -2.20
N VAL A 4 -58.63 -5.94 -3.48
CA VAL A 4 -57.52 -5.91 -4.47
C VAL A 4 -56.70 -4.68 -4.14
N LEU A 5 -55.47 -4.88 -3.66
CA LEU A 5 -54.43 -3.84 -3.60
C LEU A 5 -54.14 -3.38 -5.03
N GLN A 6 -54.35 -2.10 -5.28
CA GLN A 6 -53.93 -1.48 -6.55
C GLN A 6 -52.41 -1.46 -6.62
N PRO A 7 -51.80 -1.62 -7.84
CA PRO A 7 -50.37 -1.52 -7.99
C PRO A 7 -49.93 -0.09 -7.66
N GLU A 8 -48.90 0.01 -6.79
CA GLU A 8 -48.19 1.24 -6.48
C GLU A 8 -47.74 1.93 -7.78
N ASP A 9 -47.93 3.23 -7.85
CA ASP A 9 -47.48 4.10 -8.92
C ASP A 9 -45.97 3.81 -9.21
N LYS A 10 -45.70 3.33 -10.40
CA LYS A 10 -44.30 3.24 -10.90
C LYS A 10 -43.82 4.69 -10.98
N ALA A 11 -42.98 5.08 -10.04
CA ALA A 11 -42.19 6.30 -10.18
C ALA A 11 -41.55 6.32 -11.57
N ASP A 12 -41.62 7.43 -12.26
CA ASP A 12 -41.01 7.62 -13.59
C ASP A 12 -39.48 7.52 -13.43
N ASP A 13 -38.93 6.34 -13.69
CA ASP A 13 -37.50 6.05 -13.64
C ASP A 13 -36.71 6.66 -14.81
N THR A 14 -37.30 7.61 -15.54
CA THR A 14 -36.62 8.27 -16.66
C THR A 14 -35.48 9.16 -16.11
N PRO A 15 -34.22 8.92 -16.49
CA PRO A 15 -33.10 9.74 -16.01
C PRO A 15 -33.29 11.21 -16.40
N THR A 16 -33.26 12.09 -15.41
CA THR A 16 -33.31 13.55 -15.62
C THR A 16 -31.93 14.15 -15.84
N ARG A 17 -30.88 13.41 -15.52
CA ARG A 17 -29.48 13.82 -15.64
C ARG A 17 -28.58 12.60 -15.94
N HIS A 18 -27.44 12.85 -16.60
CA HIS A 18 -26.38 11.86 -16.80
C HIS A 18 -25.07 12.34 -16.15
N ALA A 19 -24.33 11.43 -15.51
CA ALA A 19 -23.03 11.69 -14.93
C ALA A 19 -22.00 10.68 -15.47
N SER A 20 -20.85 11.16 -15.93
CA SER A 20 -19.74 10.27 -16.27
C SER A 20 -19.21 9.59 -15.00
N TYR A 21 -19.19 10.35 -13.90
CA TYR A 21 -18.81 9.86 -12.56
C TYR A 21 -19.87 10.30 -11.55
N LEU A 22 -20.62 9.36 -11.02
CA LEU A 22 -21.61 9.60 -9.97
C LEU A 22 -21.02 9.15 -8.62
N LEU A 23 -21.02 10.03 -7.62
CA LEU A 23 -20.49 9.77 -6.29
C LEU A 23 -21.62 9.90 -5.26
N LEU A 24 -21.98 8.80 -4.59
CA LEU A 24 -23.03 8.79 -3.57
C LEU A 24 -22.39 8.95 -2.19
N GLY A 25 -22.60 10.09 -1.58
CA GLY A 25 -22.11 10.46 -0.25
C GLY A 25 -21.55 11.88 -0.24
N GLY A 26 -21.72 12.60 0.88
CA GLY A 26 -21.16 13.92 1.15
C GLY A 26 -20.00 13.88 2.15
N GLY A 27 -19.47 12.68 2.42
CA GLY A 27 -18.35 12.48 3.33
C GLY A 27 -16.98 12.58 2.66
N LEU A 28 -15.94 12.34 3.45
CA LEU A 28 -14.55 12.53 3.06
C LEU A 28 -14.13 11.62 1.91
N ALA A 29 -14.59 10.37 1.87
CA ALA A 29 -14.25 9.45 0.79
C ALA A 29 -14.75 9.94 -0.58
N ALA A 30 -16.02 10.40 -0.65
CA ALA A 30 -16.58 10.95 -1.89
C ALA A 30 -15.90 12.27 -2.28
N ALA A 31 -15.62 13.14 -1.32
CA ALA A 31 -14.95 14.42 -1.54
C ALA A 31 -13.52 14.19 -2.10
N THR A 32 -12.74 13.33 -1.46
CA THR A 32 -11.39 12.99 -1.93
C THR A 32 -11.42 12.32 -3.32
N ALA A 33 -12.44 11.49 -3.57
CA ALA A 33 -12.59 10.88 -4.89
C ALA A 33 -12.90 11.93 -5.97
N ALA A 34 -13.79 12.88 -5.70
CA ALA A 34 -14.13 13.96 -6.63
C ALA A 34 -12.92 14.84 -6.97
N GLU A 35 -12.14 15.21 -5.95
CA GLU A 35 -10.89 15.95 -6.10
C GLU A 35 -9.88 15.16 -6.94
N THR A 36 -9.65 13.88 -6.59
CA THR A 36 -8.70 13.01 -7.29
C THR A 36 -9.08 12.81 -8.74
N LEU A 37 -10.36 12.58 -9.06
CA LEU A 37 -10.82 12.47 -10.44
C LEU A 37 -10.39 13.69 -11.28
N ARG A 38 -10.57 14.90 -10.76
CA ARG A 38 -10.16 16.13 -11.49
C ARG A 38 -8.65 16.32 -11.54
N GLN A 39 -7.93 15.99 -10.48
CA GLN A 39 -6.46 16.06 -10.45
C GLN A 39 -5.81 15.09 -11.45
N GLU A 40 -6.38 13.90 -11.62
CA GLU A 40 -5.90 12.87 -12.56
C GLU A 40 -6.49 13.05 -13.98
N GLY A 41 -7.17 14.17 -14.27
CA GLY A 41 -7.61 14.53 -15.61
C GLY A 41 -8.92 13.89 -16.08
N ALA A 42 -9.81 13.49 -15.17
CA ALA A 42 -11.12 12.97 -15.54
C ALA A 42 -11.91 13.96 -16.40
N GLU A 43 -12.36 13.50 -17.56
CA GLU A 43 -13.26 14.25 -18.45
C GLU A 43 -14.72 13.92 -18.14
N GLY A 44 -15.64 14.81 -18.52
CA GLY A 44 -17.08 14.63 -18.33
C GLY A 44 -17.62 15.07 -16.97
N ALA A 45 -18.92 14.83 -16.75
CA ALA A 45 -19.65 15.32 -15.59
C ALA A 45 -19.34 14.52 -14.33
N ILE A 46 -18.89 15.21 -13.26
CA ILE A 46 -18.78 14.65 -11.90
C ILE A 46 -19.96 15.18 -11.10
N VAL A 47 -20.79 14.27 -10.57
CA VAL A 47 -21.95 14.60 -9.73
C VAL A 47 -21.83 13.91 -8.38
N MET A 48 -21.88 14.69 -7.30
CA MET A 48 -21.95 14.20 -5.93
C MET A 48 -23.37 14.33 -5.41
N VAL A 49 -23.89 13.30 -4.74
CA VAL A 49 -25.21 13.29 -4.09
C VAL A 49 -25.01 13.09 -2.60
N ALA A 50 -25.43 14.07 -1.78
CA ALA A 50 -25.21 14.09 -0.35
C ALA A 50 -26.54 14.26 0.42
N ASP A 51 -26.80 13.40 1.42
CA ASP A 51 -27.96 13.47 2.30
C ASP A 51 -27.91 14.70 3.24
N GLU A 52 -26.72 15.08 3.70
CA GLU A 52 -26.51 16.28 4.50
C GLU A 52 -26.60 17.55 3.66
N ARG A 53 -27.12 18.63 4.28
CA ARG A 53 -27.16 19.97 3.63
C ARG A 53 -25.85 20.72 3.72
N ASP A 54 -25.03 20.39 4.73
CA ASP A 54 -23.70 20.96 4.90
C ASP A 54 -22.77 20.44 3.78
N PRO A 55 -21.85 21.25 3.26
CA PRO A 55 -20.84 20.78 2.31
C PRO A 55 -19.92 19.73 2.97
N PRO A 56 -19.16 18.94 2.21
CA PRO A 56 -18.21 18.00 2.79
C PRO A 56 -17.27 18.65 3.82
N TYR A 57 -17.17 18.06 5.02
CA TYR A 57 -16.41 18.60 6.15
C TYR A 57 -15.66 17.51 6.90
N HIS A 58 -14.67 17.92 7.71
CA HIS A 58 -13.86 17.03 8.56
C HIS A 58 -14.65 16.65 9.84
N ARG A 59 -15.14 15.41 9.91
CA ARG A 59 -15.98 14.92 11.03
C ARG A 59 -15.28 14.88 12.40
N PRO A 60 -13.94 14.64 12.52
CA PRO A 60 -13.29 14.59 13.85
C PRO A 60 -13.47 15.85 14.69
N GLN A 61 -13.63 17.02 14.05
CA GLN A 61 -13.88 18.26 14.79
C GLN A 61 -15.20 18.27 15.57
N LEU A 62 -16.20 17.44 15.20
CA LEU A 62 -17.52 17.44 15.82
C LEU A 62 -17.48 17.01 17.30
N SER A 63 -16.64 16.05 17.65
CA SER A 63 -16.45 15.54 19.02
C SER A 63 -15.35 16.28 19.80
N THR A 64 -14.50 17.04 19.10
CA THR A 64 -13.37 17.77 19.68
C THR A 64 -13.68 19.28 19.78
N GLY A 65 -13.16 20.10 18.87
CA GLY A 65 -13.28 21.57 18.94
C GLY A 65 -14.72 22.07 18.99
N PHE A 66 -15.66 21.42 18.26
CA PHE A 66 -17.05 21.83 18.18
C PHE A 66 -17.79 21.73 19.53
N LEU A 67 -17.46 20.74 20.37
CA LEU A 67 -18.08 20.56 21.68
C LEU A 67 -17.27 21.22 22.83
N LYS A 68 -15.96 21.43 22.66
CA LYS A 68 -15.06 21.90 23.73
C LYS A 68 -14.87 23.42 23.76
N LEU A 69 -14.81 24.08 22.57
CA LEU A 69 -14.51 25.51 22.49
C LEU A 69 -15.69 26.37 22.98
N PRO A 70 -15.45 27.51 23.63
CA PRO A 70 -16.48 28.43 24.11
C PRO A 70 -17.38 28.93 22.97
N GLU A 71 -16.80 29.30 21.84
CA GLU A 71 -17.51 29.66 20.62
C GLU A 71 -17.53 28.49 19.65
N VAL A 72 -18.65 28.32 18.93
CA VAL A 72 -18.79 27.27 17.90
C VAL A 72 -17.89 27.61 16.73
N PRO A 73 -16.83 26.83 16.46
CA PRO A 73 -15.98 27.09 15.31
C PRO A 73 -16.78 26.84 14.00
N PRO A 74 -16.46 27.53 12.89
CA PRO A 74 -16.98 27.16 11.60
C PRO A 74 -16.62 25.69 11.27
N LEU A 75 -17.47 25.03 10.49
CA LEU A 75 -17.14 23.68 10.00
C LEU A 75 -15.89 23.76 9.14
N ALA A 76 -14.88 22.98 9.46
CA ALA A 76 -13.72 22.80 8.60
C ALA A 76 -14.13 21.99 7.36
N THR A 77 -14.44 22.70 6.28
CA THR A 77 -14.83 22.10 5.00
C THR A 77 -13.63 21.42 4.34
N VAL A 78 -13.91 20.31 3.64
CA VAL A 78 -12.87 19.57 2.89
C VAL A 78 -12.34 20.43 1.72
N PHE A 79 -13.23 21.20 1.10
CA PHE A 79 -12.89 22.04 -0.02
C PHE A 79 -12.84 23.52 0.39
N PRO A 80 -11.92 24.30 -0.13
CA PRO A 80 -11.98 25.75 -0.04
C PRO A 80 -13.23 26.29 -0.75
N GLU A 81 -13.65 27.48 -0.39
CA GLU A 81 -14.77 28.16 -1.05
C GLU A 81 -14.51 28.31 -2.55
N GLY A 82 -15.53 28.04 -3.38
CA GLY A 82 -15.43 28.08 -4.84
C GLY A 82 -14.87 26.83 -5.51
N PHE A 83 -14.18 25.93 -4.79
CA PHE A 83 -13.49 24.77 -5.37
C PHE A 83 -14.40 23.89 -6.25
N LEU A 84 -15.60 23.57 -5.80
CA LEU A 84 -16.53 22.73 -6.56
C LEU A 84 -16.92 23.37 -7.90
N HIS A 85 -17.13 24.67 -7.90
CA HIS A 85 -17.41 25.45 -9.11
C HIS A 85 -16.20 25.47 -10.06
N ASP A 86 -15.01 25.80 -9.55
CA ASP A 86 -13.79 25.92 -10.34
C ASP A 86 -13.35 24.60 -10.96
N LYS A 87 -13.69 23.50 -10.30
CA LYS A 87 -13.42 22.11 -10.75
C LYS A 87 -14.61 21.47 -11.49
N GLU A 88 -15.67 22.24 -11.78
CA GLU A 88 -16.86 21.75 -12.48
C GLU A 88 -17.45 20.47 -11.84
N ILE A 89 -17.50 20.42 -10.50
CA ILE A 89 -18.09 19.33 -9.72
C ILE A 89 -19.48 19.79 -9.26
N THR A 90 -20.53 19.05 -9.62
CA THR A 90 -21.90 19.32 -9.16
C THR A 90 -22.16 18.63 -7.84
N LEU A 91 -22.51 19.37 -6.79
CA LEU A 91 -22.97 18.83 -5.50
C LEU A 91 -24.48 18.98 -5.36
N LEU A 92 -25.21 17.88 -5.19
CA LEU A 92 -26.63 17.83 -4.83
C LEU A 92 -26.72 17.56 -3.34
N SER A 93 -26.85 18.60 -2.51
CA SER A 93 -26.93 18.50 -1.05
C SER A 93 -28.37 18.41 -0.57
N GLY A 94 -28.59 17.66 0.52
CA GLY A 94 -29.91 17.36 1.07
C GLY A 94 -30.72 16.41 0.19
N VAL A 95 -30.06 15.59 -0.61
CA VAL A 95 -30.65 14.61 -1.54
C VAL A 95 -30.17 13.22 -1.18
N ARG A 96 -31.10 12.27 -1.09
CA ARG A 96 -30.81 10.86 -0.74
C ARG A 96 -31.04 9.93 -1.92
N ALA A 97 -30.12 8.97 -2.10
CA ALA A 97 -30.33 7.84 -2.99
C ALA A 97 -31.27 6.81 -2.34
N LEU A 98 -32.28 6.37 -3.08
CA LEU A 98 -33.29 5.42 -2.63
C LEU A 98 -33.11 4.01 -3.21
N GLY A 99 -32.35 3.86 -4.28
CA GLY A 99 -32.10 2.58 -4.91
C GLY A 99 -31.20 2.71 -6.12
N ILE A 100 -30.64 1.58 -6.53
CA ILE A 100 -29.74 1.47 -7.69
C ILE A 100 -30.25 0.35 -8.60
N ASP A 101 -30.32 0.64 -9.90
CA ASP A 101 -30.46 -0.34 -10.97
C ASP A 101 -29.12 -0.42 -11.69
N THR A 102 -28.34 -1.45 -11.39
CA THR A 102 -26.99 -1.62 -11.97
C THR A 102 -27.07 -2.04 -13.46
N VAL A 103 -28.12 -2.73 -13.87
CA VAL A 103 -28.31 -3.14 -15.28
C VAL A 103 -28.57 -1.93 -16.17
N ARG A 104 -29.47 -1.03 -15.71
CA ARG A 104 -29.80 0.22 -16.43
C ARG A 104 -28.81 1.34 -16.11
N ARG A 105 -27.93 1.16 -15.10
CA ARG A 105 -26.99 2.17 -14.57
C ARG A 105 -27.69 3.44 -14.15
N ILE A 106 -28.69 3.31 -13.27
CA ILE A 106 -29.54 4.41 -12.80
C ILE A 106 -29.58 4.40 -11.27
N VAL A 107 -29.47 5.57 -10.66
CA VAL A 107 -29.70 5.80 -9.24
C VAL A 107 -30.99 6.63 -9.06
N ARG A 108 -31.93 6.14 -8.24
CA ARG A 108 -33.18 6.83 -7.88
C ARG A 108 -32.98 7.72 -6.65
N LEU A 109 -33.60 8.91 -6.67
CA LEU A 109 -33.47 9.94 -5.64
C LEU A 109 -34.81 10.18 -4.90
N ASP A 110 -34.72 10.65 -3.68
CA ASP A 110 -35.89 10.91 -2.80
C ASP A 110 -36.79 12.06 -3.25
N HIS A 111 -36.30 12.97 -4.08
CA HIS A 111 -37.06 14.11 -4.61
C HIS A 111 -37.80 13.76 -5.92
N GLY A 112 -37.85 12.51 -6.29
CA GLY A 112 -38.31 12.07 -7.60
C GLY A 112 -37.21 12.34 -8.66
N GLY A 113 -37.18 11.48 -9.68
CA GLY A 113 -36.17 11.51 -10.73
C GLY A 113 -35.01 10.57 -10.44
N ALA A 114 -34.19 10.41 -11.46
CA ALA A 114 -33.08 9.48 -11.46
C ALA A 114 -31.84 10.09 -12.16
N ILE A 115 -30.66 9.61 -11.81
CA ILE A 115 -29.40 9.96 -12.46
C ILE A 115 -28.84 8.70 -13.13
N ALA A 116 -28.58 8.79 -14.45
CA ALA A 116 -27.82 7.77 -15.16
C ALA A 116 -26.33 7.99 -14.96
N TYR A 117 -25.53 6.91 -14.92
CA TYR A 117 -24.09 6.99 -14.73
C TYR A 117 -23.31 6.07 -15.66
N ASP A 118 -22.06 6.47 -15.97
CA ASP A 118 -21.10 5.55 -16.60
C ASP A 118 -20.33 4.78 -15.52
N LYS A 119 -19.89 5.47 -14.46
CA LYS A 119 -19.18 4.90 -13.31
C LYS A 119 -19.76 5.45 -12.00
N LEU A 120 -19.90 4.57 -11.03
CA LEU A 120 -20.52 4.88 -9.73
C LEU A 120 -19.56 4.59 -8.58
N LEU A 121 -19.42 5.54 -7.65
CA LEU A 121 -18.80 5.34 -6.34
C LEU A 121 -19.86 5.43 -5.25
N ILE A 122 -19.98 4.40 -4.41
CA ILE A 122 -20.84 4.40 -3.23
C ILE A 122 -19.96 4.67 -2.00
N ALA A 123 -20.15 5.84 -1.37
CA ALA A 123 -19.38 6.31 -0.22
C ALA A 123 -20.34 6.92 0.86
N THR A 124 -21.48 6.27 1.08
CA THR A 124 -22.55 6.72 1.97
C THR A 124 -22.21 6.56 3.46
N GLY A 125 -21.14 5.84 3.78
CA GLY A 125 -20.66 5.68 5.14
C GLY A 125 -21.56 4.82 6.03
N VAL A 126 -21.67 5.22 7.30
CA VAL A 126 -22.38 4.48 8.37
C VAL A 126 -23.23 5.41 9.22
N ARG A 127 -24.16 4.84 9.99
CA ARG A 127 -25.01 5.55 10.97
C ARG A 127 -24.75 5.02 12.39
N PRO A 128 -24.94 5.87 13.44
CA PRO A 128 -24.87 5.43 14.82
C PRO A 128 -25.86 4.31 15.12
N VAL A 129 -25.40 3.28 15.79
CA VAL A 129 -26.27 2.24 16.35
C VAL A 129 -27.12 2.87 17.45
N ARG A 130 -28.43 2.71 17.37
CA ARG A 130 -29.40 3.25 18.35
C ARG A 130 -29.72 2.20 19.38
N LEU A 131 -29.87 2.65 20.66
CA LEU A 131 -30.34 1.79 21.73
C LEU A 131 -31.82 1.48 21.51
N ASP A 132 -32.17 0.22 21.69
CA ASP A 132 -33.55 -0.25 21.66
C ASP A 132 -33.97 -0.68 23.08
N VAL A 133 -34.18 0.31 23.93
CA VAL A 133 -34.59 0.15 25.33
C VAL A 133 -35.77 1.11 25.64
N PRO A 134 -36.57 0.84 26.65
CA PRO A 134 -37.66 1.75 27.07
C PRO A 134 -37.12 3.17 27.28
N GLY A 135 -37.83 4.15 26.70
CA GLY A 135 -37.48 5.57 26.82
C GLY A 135 -36.36 6.06 25.88
N ALA A 136 -35.79 5.22 24.98
CA ALA A 136 -34.67 5.59 24.10
C ALA A 136 -34.96 6.75 23.12
N ARG A 137 -36.24 7.18 23.00
CA ARG A 137 -36.65 8.31 22.14
C ARG A 137 -36.91 9.61 22.91
N LEU A 138 -36.64 9.65 24.22
CA LEU A 138 -36.79 10.87 25.01
C LEU A 138 -35.83 11.96 24.51
N PRO A 139 -36.30 13.22 24.44
CA PRO A 139 -35.43 14.37 24.19
C PRO A 139 -34.32 14.45 25.26
N GLY A 140 -33.11 14.83 24.84
CA GLY A 140 -31.89 14.86 25.70
C GLY A 140 -31.04 13.62 25.61
N ILE A 141 -31.43 12.63 24.79
CA ILE A 141 -30.57 11.50 24.40
C ILE A 141 -29.98 11.81 23.02
N HIS A 142 -28.64 11.86 22.92
CA HIS A 142 -27.94 12.32 21.74
C HIS A 142 -26.95 11.26 21.21
N TYR A 143 -26.89 11.19 19.90
CA TYR A 143 -25.89 10.47 19.15
C TYR A 143 -25.02 11.49 18.39
N LEU A 144 -23.82 11.15 17.99
CA LEU A 144 -22.92 12.09 17.33
C LEU A 144 -22.32 11.48 16.07
N ARG A 145 -22.76 11.98 14.91
CA ARG A 145 -22.21 11.60 13.59
C ARG A 145 -22.21 12.77 12.61
N THR A 146 -23.23 13.63 12.64
CA THR A 146 -23.45 14.72 11.69
C THR A 146 -23.30 16.08 12.34
N ALA A 147 -23.05 17.12 11.52
CA ALA A 147 -22.97 18.49 11.99
C ALA A 147 -24.29 18.96 12.64
N SER A 148 -25.43 18.51 12.13
CA SER A 148 -26.75 18.79 12.72
C SER A 148 -26.87 18.19 14.11
N GLU A 149 -26.45 16.93 14.31
CA GLU A 149 -26.44 16.28 15.62
C GLU A 149 -25.50 16.98 16.60
N ALA A 150 -24.31 17.39 16.12
CA ALA A 150 -23.35 18.15 16.92
C ALA A 150 -23.90 19.50 17.38
N ARG A 151 -24.60 20.26 16.50
CA ARG A 151 -25.27 21.51 16.86
C ARG A 151 -26.36 21.29 17.92
N THR A 152 -27.17 20.22 17.77
CA THR A 152 -28.23 19.84 18.70
C THR A 152 -27.64 19.44 20.05
N LEU A 153 -26.60 18.62 20.06
CA LEU A 153 -25.90 18.20 21.28
C LEU A 153 -25.31 19.42 22.00
N ARG A 154 -24.65 20.30 21.27
CA ARG A 154 -24.06 21.53 21.81
C ARG A 154 -25.10 22.39 22.52
N GLY A 155 -26.25 22.63 21.87
CA GLY A 155 -27.36 23.38 22.50
C GLY A 155 -27.91 22.68 23.74
N ALA A 156 -27.94 21.34 23.78
CA ALA A 156 -28.36 20.58 24.94
C ALA A 156 -27.36 20.61 26.10
N MET A 157 -26.08 20.88 25.84
CA MET A 157 -25.04 21.06 26.85
C MET A 157 -25.22 22.39 27.65
N GLU A 158 -25.86 23.39 27.05
CA GLU A 158 -26.10 24.67 27.70
C GLU A 158 -27.00 24.51 28.93
N GLY A 159 -26.46 24.81 30.10
CA GLY A 159 -27.15 24.69 31.38
C GLY A 159 -27.25 23.28 31.97
N ALA A 160 -26.80 22.24 31.28
CA ALA A 160 -26.71 20.89 31.81
C ALA A 160 -25.60 20.80 32.88
N ARG A 161 -25.90 20.11 34.00
CA ARG A 161 -24.95 19.92 35.12
C ARG A 161 -24.48 18.48 35.26
N THR A 162 -25.29 17.55 34.80
CA THR A 162 -25.06 16.12 34.95
C THR A 162 -25.23 15.43 33.60
N ALA A 163 -24.32 14.57 33.24
CA ALA A 163 -24.39 13.81 32.00
C ALA A 163 -24.06 12.33 32.24
N VAL A 164 -24.77 11.46 31.51
CA VAL A 164 -24.42 10.05 31.41
C VAL A 164 -23.96 9.79 29.99
N VAL A 165 -22.80 9.13 29.84
CA VAL A 165 -22.30 8.69 28.53
C VAL A 165 -22.34 7.18 28.47
N VAL A 166 -22.92 6.64 27.39
CA VAL A 166 -23.09 5.20 27.17
C VAL A 166 -22.15 4.73 26.07
N GLY A 167 -21.24 3.82 26.41
CA GLY A 167 -20.24 3.25 25.52
C GLY A 167 -18.81 3.44 26.02
N ALA A 168 -17.87 2.73 25.43
CA ALA A 168 -16.45 2.75 25.83
C ALA A 168 -15.49 2.89 24.64
N GLY A 169 -16.03 3.20 23.44
CA GLY A 169 -15.27 3.48 22.21
C GLY A 169 -14.91 4.97 22.10
N PHE A 170 -14.19 5.32 21.03
CA PHE A 170 -13.64 6.66 20.80
C PHE A 170 -14.65 7.80 20.97
N ILE A 171 -15.81 7.73 20.27
CA ILE A 171 -16.81 8.80 20.31
C ILE A 171 -17.40 8.97 21.71
N ALA A 172 -17.67 7.86 22.43
CA ALA A 172 -18.15 7.93 23.81
C ALA A 172 -17.13 8.60 24.73
N LEU A 173 -15.86 8.24 24.59
CA LEU A 173 -14.77 8.83 25.38
C LEU A 173 -14.57 10.30 25.05
N GLU A 174 -14.57 10.69 23.77
CA GLU A 174 -14.48 12.11 23.38
C GLU A 174 -15.66 12.94 23.89
N MET A 175 -16.90 12.40 23.82
CA MET A 175 -18.08 13.07 24.41
C MET A 175 -17.94 13.22 25.94
N ALA A 176 -17.52 12.16 26.65
CA ALA A 176 -17.32 12.22 28.10
C ALA A 176 -16.25 13.25 28.46
N ALA A 177 -15.15 13.32 27.71
CA ALA A 177 -14.10 14.32 27.88
C ALA A 177 -14.62 15.74 27.60
N ALA A 178 -15.44 15.93 26.55
CA ALA A 178 -16.04 17.22 26.22
C ALA A 178 -17.03 17.69 27.31
N PHE A 179 -17.88 16.79 27.83
CA PHE A 179 -18.81 17.13 28.90
C PHE A 179 -18.07 17.48 30.21
N ALA A 180 -17.07 16.71 30.59
CA ALA A 180 -16.23 17.01 31.75
C ALA A 180 -15.49 18.36 31.59
N HIS A 181 -14.97 18.66 30.38
CA HIS A 181 -14.36 19.94 30.07
C HIS A 181 -15.31 21.14 30.26
N GLN A 182 -16.61 20.94 29.97
CA GLN A 182 -17.66 21.95 30.21
C GLN A 182 -18.11 21.99 31.67
N GLY A 183 -17.48 21.27 32.56
CA GLY A 183 -17.76 21.29 34.02
C GLY A 183 -18.93 20.45 34.47
N MET A 184 -19.45 19.56 33.64
CA MET A 184 -20.53 18.64 34.02
C MET A 184 -19.97 17.51 34.91
N LYS A 185 -20.82 17.02 35.84
CA LYS A 185 -20.56 15.73 36.48
C LYS A 185 -20.90 14.62 35.51
N VAL A 186 -19.90 13.84 35.12
CA VAL A 186 -20.01 12.81 34.07
C VAL A 186 -19.93 11.41 34.67
N THR A 187 -20.92 10.55 34.33
CA THR A 187 -20.85 9.12 34.58
C THR A 187 -20.77 8.38 33.23
N LEU A 188 -19.73 7.58 33.03
CA LEU A 188 -19.49 6.78 31.84
C LEU A 188 -19.89 5.32 32.09
N LEU A 189 -20.86 4.82 31.31
CA LEU A 189 -21.29 3.41 31.35
C LEU A 189 -20.53 2.61 30.32
N ALA A 190 -19.64 1.75 30.77
CA ALA A 190 -18.85 0.82 29.96
C ALA A 190 -19.27 -0.61 30.28
N ARG A 191 -20.01 -1.27 29.36
CA ARG A 191 -20.64 -2.59 29.59
C ARG A 191 -19.75 -3.60 30.33
N HIS A 192 -18.50 -3.72 29.95
CA HIS A 192 -17.52 -4.65 30.55
C HIS A 192 -16.49 -3.95 31.47
N GLY A 193 -16.67 -2.67 31.74
CA GLY A 193 -15.74 -1.87 32.54
C GLY A 193 -14.41 -1.54 31.85
N ALA A 194 -14.09 -2.14 30.73
CA ALA A 194 -12.90 -1.84 29.96
C ALA A 194 -13.13 -0.65 29.02
N LEU A 195 -12.15 0.24 28.93
CA LEU A 195 -12.11 1.32 27.95
C LEU A 195 -11.26 0.88 26.74
N PHE A 196 -11.70 1.19 25.53
CA PHE A 196 -11.10 0.69 24.29
C PHE A 196 -10.93 -0.83 24.27
N ASP A 197 -11.98 -1.55 24.63
CA ASP A 197 -11.98 -3.02 24.72
C ASP A 197 -11.45 -3.70 23.43
N LYS A 198 -11.73 -3.10 22.27
CA LYS A 198 -11.19 -3.53 20.96
C LYS A 198 -9.66 -3.53 20.87
N LEU A 199 -8.95 -2.87 21.78
CA LEU A 199 -7.50 -2.92 21.83
C LEU A 199 -6.96 -4.15 22.57
N HIS A 200 -7.81 -4.96 23.22
CA HIS A 200 -7.47 -6.19 23.91
C HIS A 200 -6.26 -6.08 24.88
N ASP A 201 -6.04 -4.90 25.47
CA ASP A 201 -4.94 -4.63 26.39
C ASP A 201 -5.44 -3.95 27.68
N ARG A 202 -5.27 -4.66 28.81
CA ARG A 202 -5.69 -4.16 30.12
C ARG A 202 -4.90 -2.91 30.54
N GLY A 203 -3.61 -2.85 30.24
CA GLY A 203 -2.79 -1.70 30.62
C GLY A 203 -3.24 -0.40 29.95
N ILE A 204 -3.71 -0.48 28.70
CA ILE A 204 -4.31 0.67 28.01
C ILE A 204 -5.61 1.06 28.68
N SER A 205 -6.48 0.10 28.98
CA SER A 205 -7.74 0.36 29.66
C SER A 205 -7.51 0.98 31.05
N ASP A 206 -6.59 0.44 31.84
CA ASP A 206 -6.27 0.93 33.17
C ASP A 206 -5.68 2.35 33.14
N TYR A 207 -4.80 2.63 32.16
CA TYR A 207 -4.26 3.97 31.93
C TYR A 207 -5.37 4.98 31.63
N LEU A 208 -6.29 4.65 30.73
CA LEU A 208 -7.42 5.52 30.38
C LEU A 208 -8.38 5.69 31.54
N ARG A 209 -8.66 4.64 32.31
CA ARG A 209 -9.48 4.74 33.53
C ARG A 209 -8.87 5.71 34.55
N ALA A 210 -7.55 5.63 34.77
CA ALA A 210 -6.85 6.55 35.65
C ALA A 210 -6.92 8.00 35.13
N LEU A 211 -6.75 8.20 33.82
CA LEU A 211 -6.86 9.51 33.16
C LEU A 211 -8.26 10.12 33.39
N TYR A 212 -9.33 9.38 33.14
CA TYR A 212 -10.71 9.84 33.30
C TYR A 212 -11.07 10.08 34.76
N ALA A 213 -10.70 9.17 35.67
CA ALA A 213 -10.91 9.34 37.10
C ALA A 213 -10.21 10.58 37.63
N GLY A 214 -8.97 10.88 37.16
CA GLY A 214 -8.23 12.10 37.50
C GLY A 214 -8.93 13.39 37.05
N GLN A 215 -9.84 13.31 36.07
CA GLN A 215 -10.68 14.41 35.60
C GLN A 215 -12.10 14.41 36.21
N GLY A 216 -12.35 13.57 37.22
CA GLY A 216 -13.64 13.53 37.93
C GLY A 216 -14.74 12.77 37.18
N VAL A 217 -14.43 12.00 36.15
CA VAL A 217 -15.38 11.14 35.43
C VAL A 217 -15.52 9.82 36.20
N GLU A 218 -16.76 9.49 36.61
CA GLU A 218 -17.10 8.20 37.20
C GLU A 218 -17.28 7.13 36.10
N ILE A 219 -16.64 5.97 36.24
CA ILE A 219 -16.74 4.88 35.26
C ILE A 219 -17.38 3.66 35.91
N LEU A 220 -18.55 3.27 35.39
CA LEU A 220 -19.33 2.14 35.88
C LEU A 220 -19.32 0.99 34.85
N ALA A 221 -19.11 -0.22 35.34
CA ALA A 221 -19.18 -1.45 34.56
C ALA A 221 -20.64 -1.93 34.51
N ASP A 222 -21.47 -1.29 33.67
CA ASP A 222 -22.91 -1.59 33.57
C ASP A 222 -23.47 -1.19 32.20
N SER A 223 -24.72 -1.61 31.94
CA SER A 223 -25.46 -1.33 30.70
C SER A 223 -26.77 -0.61 31.00
N VAL A 224 -27.34 0.07 29.99
CA VAL A 224 -28.61 0.77 30.14
C VAL A 224 -29.75 -0.23 30.00
N ALA A 225 -30.65 -0.24 31.00
CA ALA A 225 -31.90 -0.98 30.97
C ALA A 225 -33.10 -0.11 30.49
N ALA A 226 -33.16 1.17 30.90
CA ALA A 226 -34.21 2.09 30.52
C ALA A 226 -33.81 3.55 30.73
N PHE A 227 -34.49 4.43 30.01
CA PHE A 227 -34.47 5.88 30.22
C PHE A 227 -35.79 6.36 30.77
N HIS A 228 -35.77 7.24 31.74
CA HIS A 228 -36.95 7.82 32.37
C HIS A 228 -36.95 9.35 32.34
N GLY A 229 -38.15 9.93 32.22
CA GLY A 229 -38.41 11.36 32.24
C GLY A 229 -39.79 11.64 31.70
N ASP A 230 -40.35 12.82 31.96
CA ASP A 230 -41.67 13.23 31.48
C ASP A 230 -41.55 13.84 30.06
N LYS A 231 -40.94 15.00 29.93
CA LYS A 231 -40.78 15.73 28.65
C LYS A 231 -39.38 15.54 28.04
N ARG A 232 -38.41 15.18 28.83
CA ARG A 232 -37.02 14.94 28.46
C ARG A 232 -36.43 13.91 29.40
N ILE A 233 -35.19 13.48 29.09
CA ILE A 233 -34.44 12.59 29.98
C ILE A 233 -34.23 13.24 31.36
N GLU A 234 -34.43 12.47 32.41
CA GLU A 234 -34.19 12.85 33.80
C GLU A 234 -33.37 11.81 34.53
N MET A 235 -33.38 10.57 34.07
CA MET A 235 -32.73 9.47 34.75
C MET A 235 -32.42 8.31 33.80
N VAL A 236 -31.23 7.74 33.96
CA VAL A 236 -30.84 6.45 33.35
C VAL A 236 -30.95 5.36 34.41
N VAL A 237 -31.64 4.27 34.08
CA VAL A 237 -31.64 3.05 34.91
C VAL A 237 -30.77 2.00 34.23
N THR A 238 -29.84 1.43 35.01
CA THR A 238 -28.93 0.42 34.53
C THR A 238 -29.47 -0.99 34.72
N GLU A 239 -28.91 -1.99 34.03
CA GLU A 239 -29.25 -3.41 34.21
C GLU A 239 -28.95 -3.89 35.65
N GLY A 240 -27.90 -3.35 36.28
CA GLY A 240 -27.60 -3.58 37.70
C GLY A 240 -28.54 -2.89 38.68
N GLY A 241 -29.56 -2.15 38.19
CA GLY A 241 -30.57 -1.48 39.00
C GLY A 241 -30.14 -0.12 39.57
N LEU A 242 -29.00 0.44 39.18
CA LEU A 242 -28.59 1.78 39.55
C LEU A 242 -29.49 2.81 38.89
N ARG A 243 -29.81 3.90 39.61
CA ARG A 243 -30.55 5.04 39.11
C ARG A 243 -29.65 6.26 39.06
N LEU A 244 -29.34 6.71 37.84
CA LEU A 244 -28.43 7.81 37.56
C LEU A 244 -29.21 9.04 37.08
N PRO A 245 -29.50 10.04 37.93
CA PRO A 245 -30.09 11.30 37.49
C PRO A 245 -29.17 12.00 36.49
N CYS A 246 -29.77 12.54 35.42
CA CYS A 246 -29.00 13.24 34.39
C CYS A 246 -29.84 14.26 33.62
N ASP A 247 -29.20 15.33 33.18
CA ASP A 247 -29.77 16.35 32.30
C ASP A 247 -29.56 16.01 30.83
N LEU A 248 -28.58 15.14 30.53
CA LEU A 248 -28.09 14.86 29.20
C LEU A 248 -27.54 13.44 29.11
N VAL A 249 -27.79 12.75 27.97
CA VAL A 249 -27.21 11.45 27.66
C VAL A 249 -26.51 11.52 26.31
N GLY A 250 -25.20 11.13 26.27
CA GLY A 250 -24.44 10.88 25.05
C GLY A 250 -24.33 9.37 24.79
N VAL A 251 -24.65 8.91 23.58
CA VAL A 251 -24.58 7.49 23.23
C VAL A 251 -23.57 7.26 22.11
N GLY A 252 -22.54 6.44 22.40
CA GLY A 252 -21.48 6.06 21.46
C GLY A 252 -21.19 4.56 21.52
N ILE A 253 -22.14 3.73 21.07
CA ILE A 253 -22.07 2.26 21.13
C ILE A 253 -21.68 1.59 19.81
N GLY A 254 -21.18 2.36 18.86
CA GLY A 254 -20.75 1.90 17.54
C GLY A 254 -21.62 2.44 16.41
N VAL A 255 -21.28 2.03 15.20
CA VAL A 255 -21.93 2.43 13.96
C VAL A 255 -22.21 1.22 13.09
N ALA A 256 -23.15 1.32 12.17
CA ALA A 256 -23.50 0.27 11.22
C ALA A 256 -23.81 0.86 9.83
N PRO A 257 -23.50 0.12 8.74
CA PRO A 257 -23.86 0.52 7.38
C PRO A 257 -25.39 0.40 7.18
N GLU A 258 -25.95 1.34 6.43
CA GLU A 258 -27.36 1.28 6.01
C GLU A 258 -27.42 0.65 4.60
N LEU A 259 -27.84 -0.61 4.51
CA LEU A 259 -27.78 -1.38 3.27
C LEU A 259 -29.15 -1.64 2.64
N GLY A 260 -30.27 -1.39 3.36
CA GLY A 260 -31.63 -1.72 2.89
C GLY A 260 -32.00 -1.08 1.55
N TRP A 261 -31.49 0.11 1.25
CA TRP A 261 -31.73 0.80 -0.02
C TRP A 261 -30.98 0.17 -1.23
N LEU A 262 -30.04 -0.76 -0.96
CA LEU A 262 -29.29 -1.52 -1.97
C LEU A 262 -29.90 -2.90 -2.24
N GLU A 263 -30.95 -3.28 -1.53
CA GLU A 263 -31.64 -4.55 -1.76
C GLU A 263 -32.16 -4.60 -3.20
N GLY A 264 -31.91 -5.71 -3.90
CA GLY A 264 -32.30 -5.89 -5.31
C GLY A 264 -31.40 -5.21 -6.34
N SER A 265 -30.32 -4.51 -5.94
CA SER A 265 -29.35 -3.90 -6.86
C SER A 265 -28.46 -4.92 -7.60
N GLY A 266 -28.37 -6.17 -7.12
CA GLY A 266 -27.43 -7.18 -7.63
C GLY A 266 -26.02 -7.07 -7.07
N LEU A 267 -25.73 -6.08 -6.22
CA LEU A 267 -24.44 -5.95 -5.53
C LEU A 267 -24.33 -6.98 -4.40
N THR A 268 -23.12 -7.52 -4.20
CA THR A 268 -22.83 -8.42 -3.08
C THR A 268 -22.71 -7.62 -1.80
N LEU A 269 -23.60 -7.90 -0.83
CA LEU A 269 -23.66 -7.24 0.46
C LEU A 269 -23.23 -8.20 1.58
N GLY A 270 -22.62 -7.67 2.62
CA GLY A 270 -22.24 -8.35 3.85
C GLY A 270 -22.29 -7.37 5.01
N ASP A 271 -21.26 -7.31 5.85
CA ASP A 271 -21.08 -6.16 6.75
C ASP A 271 -20.57 -4.96 5.93
N GLY A 272 -21.44 -4.33 5.14
CA GLY A 272 -21.15 -3.32 4.15
C GLY A 272 -21.23 -3.85 2.70
N ILE A 273 -20.79 -3.06 1.74
CA ILE A 273 -20.71 -3.45 0.33
C ILE A 273 -19.42 -4.23 0.12
N CYS A 274 -19.53 -5.49 -0.34
CA CYS A 274 -18.37 -6.32 -0.62
C CYS A 274 -17.62 -5.80 -1.84
N VAL A 275 -16.35 -5.45 -1.66
CA VAL A 275 -15.43 -5.02 -2.74
C VAL A 275 -14.18 -5.88 -2.76
N ASP A 276 -13.53 -5.94 -3.90
CA ASP A 276 -12.22 -6.56 -4.07
C ASP A 276 -11.08 -5.65 -3.56
N GLN A 277 -9.84 -6.07 -3.77
CA GLN A 277 -8.65 -5.28 -3.43
C GLN A 277 -8.49 -3.99 -4.24
N HIS A 278 -9.27 -3.80 -5.31
CA HIS A 278 -9.31 -2.59 -6.14
C HIS A 278 -10.48 -1.68 -5.77
N LEU A 279 -11.19 -1.99 -4.67
CA LEU A 279 -12.42 -1.33 -4.21
C LEU A 279 -13.58 -1.41 -5.21
N GLN A 280 -13.53 -2.36 -6.17
CA GLN A 280 -14.57 -2.63 -7.14
C GLN A 280 -15.57 -3.64 -6.56
N THR A 281 -16.85 -3.41 -6.80
CA THR A 281 -17.94 -4.31 -6.35
C THR A 281 -18.08 -5.51 -7.29
N SER A 282 -19.13 -6.32 -7.09
CA SER A 282 -19.53 -7.38 -8.05
C SER A 282 -19.96 -6.84 -9.41
N ASP A 283 -20.21 -5.53 -9.56
CA ASP A 283 -20.48 -4.85 -10.82
C ASP A 283 -19.26 -4.05 -11.27
N GLY A 284 -18.80 -4.27 -12.51
CA GLY A 284 -17.58 -3.65 -13.05
C GLY A 284 -17.62 -2.13 -13.23
N ALA A 285 -18.81 -1.50 -13.13
CA ALA A 285 -18.99 -0.05 -13.21
C ALA A 285 -19.20 0.60 -11.84
N VAL A 286 -19.18 -0.19 -10.75
CA VAL A 286 -19.50 0.28 -9.40
C VAL A 286 -18.36 0.00 -8.42
N TRP A 287 -17.94 1.03 -7.68
CA TRP A 287 -16.95 0.97 -6.59
C TRP A 287 -17.59 1.35 -5.26
N ALA A 288 -16.98 0.96 -4.15
CA ALA A 288 -17.34 1.49 -2.84
C ALA A 288 -16.09 1.87 -2.05
N ALA A 289 -16.19 2.95 -1.24
CA ALA A 289 -15.08 3.48 -0.44
C ALA A 289 -15.53 4.07 0.90
N GLY A 290 -14.62 4.10 1.88
CA GLY A 290 -14.84 4.58 3.23
C GLY A 290 -15.61 3.57 4.09
N ASP A 291 -16.30 4.05 5.12
CA ASP A 291 -16.91 3.22 6.17
C ASP A 291 -17.94 2.20 5.67
N ILE A 292 -18.46 2.35 4.44
CA ILE A 292 -19.42 1.42 3.81
C ILE A 292 -18.73 0.23 3.15
N ALA A 293 -17.46 0.35 2.77
CA ALA A 293 -16.74 -0.64 1.99
C ALA A 293 -16.23 -1.80 2.87
N ASN A 294 -16.69 -3.01 2.56
CA ASN A 294 -16.21 -4.26 3.15
C ASN A 294 -15.24 -4.89 2.16
N PHE A 295 -13.94 -4.67 2.36
CA PHE A 295 -12.90 -4.97 1.38
C PHE A 295 -12.03 -6.17 1.77
N ASP A 296 -11.46 -6.81 0.76
CA ASP A 296 -10.44 -7.84 0.92
C ASP A 296 -9.10 -7.19 1.23
N ASP A 297 -8.71 -7.25 2.51
CA ASP A 297 -7.47 -6.65 2.99
C ASP A 297 -6.28 -7.56 2.71
N PRO A 298 -5.36 -7.16 1.82
CA PRO A 298 -4.20 -7.97 1.46
C PRO A 298 -3.12 -7.97 2.55
N VAL A 299 -3.08 -6.97 3.42
CA VAL A 299 -2.09 -6.84 4.50
C VAL A 299 -2.41 -7.83 5.62
N PHE A 300 -3.67 -7.85 6.06
CA PHE A 300 -4.12 -8.72 7.15
C PHE A 300 -4.73 -10.04 6.66
N LYS A 301 -4.98 -10.19 5.36
CA LYS A 301 -5.59 -11.38 4.72
C LYS A 301 -6.96 -11.72 5.32
N LEU A 302 -7.77 -10.71 5.50
CA LEU A 302 -9.14 -10.82 6.00
C LEU A 302 -10.06 -9.83 5.29
N ARG A 303 -11.36 -10.07 5.36
CA ARG A 303 -12.38 -9.16 4.85
C ARG A 303 -13.00 -8.42 6.02
N HIS A 304 -12.97 -7.07 5.97
CA HIS A 304 -13.51 -6.22 7.02
C HIS A 304 -13.86 -4.82 6.51
N ARG A 305 -14.47 -4.01 7.38
CA ARG A 305 -14.68 -2.56 7.22
C ARG A 305 -13.78 -1.81 8.20
N ILE A 306 -13.33 -0.64 7.79
CA ILE A 306 -12.56 0.28 8.61
C ILE A 306 -13.26 1.62 8.65
N GLU A 307 -13.64 2.09 9.85
CA GLU A 307 -14.42 3.29 10.10
C GLU A 307 -13.53 4.47 10.52
N HIS A 308 -12.42 4.66 9.82
CA HIS A 308 -11.42 5.67 10.15
C HIS A 308 -11.35 6.76 9.06
N TRP A 309 -11.09 7.98 9.50
CA TRP A 309 -10.91 9.15 8.64
C TRP A 309 -9.83 8.93 7.57
N ASP A 310 -8.65 8.46 7.98
CA ASP A 310 -7.53 8.18 7.09
C ASP A 310 -7.86 7.13 6.02
N ASN A 311 -8.55 6.05 6.42
CA ASN A 311 -9.03 5.02 5.52
C ASN A 311 -9.99 5.58 4.46
N ALA A 312 -10.90 6.48 4.86
CA ALA A 312 -11.85 7.10 3.93
C ALA A 312 -11.13 7.94 2.87
N VAL A 313 -10.09 8.69 3.24
CA VAL A 313 -9.24 9.45 2.30
C VAL A 313 -8.50 8.53 1.34
N LYS A 314 -7.78 7.54 1.87
CA LYS A 314 -6.98 6.61 1.07
C LYS A 314 -7.84 5.80 0.11
N GLN A 315 -8.98 5.28 0.58
CA GLN A 315 -9.91 4.53 -0.27
C GLN A 315 -10.59 5.41 -1.32
N GLY A 316 -11.01 6.63 -0.97
CA GLY A 316 -11.60 7.58 -1.91
C GLY A 316 -10.64 7.91 -3.07
N ARG A 317 -9.38 8.16 -2.76
CA ARG A 317 -8.32 8.43 -3.75
C ARG A 317 -8.08 7.23 -4.65
N LEU A 318 -7.94 6.04 -4.08
CA LEU A 318 -7.68 4.82 -4.84
C LEU A 318 -8.86 4.43 -5.72
N ALA A 319 -10.09 4.51 -5.20
CA ALA A 319 -11.31 4.24 -5.96
C ALA A 319 -11.41 5.16 -7.19
N ALA A 320 -11.14 6.46 -7.04
CA ALA A 320 -11.12 7.42 -8.14
C ALA A 320 -10.12 7.03 -9.23
N ARG A 321 -8.89 6.67 -8.86
CA ARG A 321 -7.86 6.21 -9.79
C ARG A 321 -8.26 4.91 -10.50
N ASN A 322 -8.87 3.99 -9.78
CA ASN A 322 -9.37 2.74 -10.36
C ASN A 322 -10.59 2.97 -11.26
N MET A 323 -11.44 3.94 -10.95
CA MET A 323 -12.50 4.39 -11.86
C MET A 323 -11.91 4.96 -13.17
N LEU A 324 -10.70 5.52 -13.16
CA LEU A 324 -9.96 5.94 -14.35
C LEU A 324 -9.23 4.79 -15.07
N GLY A 325 -9.27 3.57 -14.53
CA GLY A 325 -8.70 2.37 -15.16
C GLY A 325 -7.30 1.99 -14.70
N MET A 326 -6.76 2.60 -13.62
CA MET A 326 -5.38 2.34 -13.16
C MET A 326 -5.17 0.98 -12.48
N ARG A 327 -6.22 0.28 -12.01
CA ARG A 327 -6.18 -1.04 -11.35
C ARG A 327 -5.20 -1.12 -10.17
N LEU A 328 -5.15 -0.07 -9.36
CA LEU A 328 -4.31 -0.01 -8.17
C LEU A 328 -4.91 -0.85 -7.03
N ARG A 329 -4.06 -1.52 -6.26
CA ARG A 329 -4.46 -2.33 -5.12
C ARG A 329 -4.48 -1.50 -3.85
N TYR A 330 -5.50 -1.71 -2.99
CA TYR A 330 -5.56 -1.11 -1.67
C TYR A 330 -4.79 -1.97 -0.67
N ASP A 331 -3.58 -1.57 -0.32
CA ASP A 331 -2.69 -2.24 0.63
C ASP A 331 -2.25 -1.31 1.77
N GLU A 332 -3.06 -0.30 2.05
CA GLU A 332 -2.80 0.69 3.09
C GLU A 332 -3.09 0.12 4.49
N VAL A 333 -2.29 0.56 5.45
CA VAL A 333 -2.53 0.26 6.87
C VAL A 333 -3.41 1.35 7.46
N SER A 334 -4.41 0.96 8.23
CA SER A 334 -5.31 1.92 8.89
C SER A 334 -4.59 2.71 9.98
N TYR A 335 -4.85 4.01 10.01
CA TYR A 335 -4.40 4.92 11.04
C TYR A 335 -5.60 5.61 11.70
N PHE A 336 -5.56 5.70 13.02
CA PHE A 336 -6.55 6.42 13.80
C PHE A 336 -5.86 7.26 14.88
N SER A 337 -6.38 8.45 15.12
CA SER A 337 -5.94 9.29 16.23
C SER A 337 -7.12 9.93 16.95
N CYS A 338 -7.00 10.11 18.26
CA CYS A 338 -7.93 10.91 19.06
C CYS A 338 -7.18 11.72 20.10
N GLU A 339 -7.81 12.76 20.61
CA GLU A 339 -7.29 13.58 21.70
C GLU A 339 -8.23 13.55 22.89
N LEU A 340 -7.75 13.06 24.03
CA LEU A 340 -8.49 12.97 25.29
C LEU A 340 -7.75 13.78 26.34
N PHE A 341 -8.38 14.81 26.89
CA PHE A 341 -7.82 15.70 27.92
C PHE A 341 -6.43 16.27 27.56
N GLY A 342 -6.22 16.65 26.30
CA GLY A 342 -4.97 17.21 25.81
C GLY A 342 -3.87 16.18 25.53
N GLN A 343 -4.17 14.89 25.66
CA GLN A 343 -3.26 13.81 25.26
C GLN A 343 -3.67 13.21 23.93
N ALA A 344 -2.75 13.13 22.99
CA ALA A 344 -2.96 12.48 21.71
C ALA A 344 -2.70 10.97 21.81
N PHE A 345 -3.64 10.19 21.34
CA PHE A 345 -3.56 8.74 21.23
C PHE A 345 -3.61 8.33 19.75
N GLN A 346 -2.77 7.40 19.38
CA GLN A 346 -2.66 6.91 18.01
C GLN A 346 -2.79 5.39 17.99
N VAL A 347 -3.49 4.88 16.99
CA VAL A 347 -3.57 3.45 16.71
C VAL A 347 -3.28 3.24 15.22
N VAL A 348 -2.35 2.35 14.93
CA VAL A 348 -1.98 1.94 13.57
C VAL A 348 -2.24 0.45 13.44
N GLY A 349 -2.80 0.02 12.31
CA GLY A 349 -3.02 -1.39 12.01
C GLY A 349 -4.25 -1.99 12.69
N HIS A 350 -4.22 -3.31 12.88
CA HIS A 350 -5.34 -4.11 13.37
C HIS A 350 -4.98 -4.83 14.65
N PRO A 351 -5.32 -4.30 15.85
CA PRO A 351 -4.95 -4.88 17.13
C PRO A 351 -5.44 -6.32 17.33
N GLU A 352 -6.65 -6.65 16.84
CA GLU A 352 -7.22 -8.00 16.93
C GLU A 352 -6.41 -9.07 16.16
N ALA A 353 -5.56 -8.66 15.23
CA ALA A 353 -4.67 -9.55 14.49
C ALA A 353 -3.38 -9.89 15.25
N GLY A 354 -3.08 -9.23 16.37
CA GLY A 354 -1.90 -9.48 17.20
C GLY A 354 -2.21 -10.36 18.41
N ARG A 355 -1.33 -11.31 18.70
CA ARG A 355 -1.47 -12.24 19.83
C ARG A 355 -0.49 -11.97 20.96
N GLU A 356 0.59 -11.30 20.66
CA GLU A 356 1.70 -10.97 21.58
C GLU A 356 1.83 -9.46 21.68
N HIS A 357 2.21 -8.97 22.86
CA HIS A 357 2.33 -7.53 23.11
C HIS A 357 3.76 -7.19 23.55
N ALA A 358 4.37 -6.17 22.95
CA ALA A 358 5.63 -5.59 23.38
C ALA A 358 5.41 -4.14 23.82
N ARG A 359 5.93 -3.76 24.98
CA ARG A 359 5.83 -2.38 25.49
C ARG A 359 6.98 -1.52 24.96
N LEU A 360 6.64 -0.32 24.54
CA LEU A 360 7.58 0.73 24.14
C LEU A 360 7.47 1.89 25.14
N GLY A 361 8.52 2.15 25.89
CA GLY A 361 8.49 3.16 26.97
C GLY A 361 7.68 2.75 28.18
N GLN A 362 7.36 3.71 29.06
CA GLN A 362 6.64 3.49 30.31
C GLN A 362 5.45 4.45 30.41
N PRO A 363 4.26 3.98 30.87
CA PRO A 363 3.08 4.83 31.01
C PRO A 363 3.31 6.07 31.87
N GLU A 364 4.12 5.94 32.93
CA GLU A 364 4.43 7.00 33.88
C GLU A 364 5.20 8.17 33.28
N SER A 365 5.92 7.93 32.19
CA SER A 365 6.64 8.98 31.44
C SER A 365 5.77 9.85 30.57
N GLY A 366 4.50 9.45 30.33
CA GLY A 366 3.60 10.07 29.36
C GLY A 366 3.96 9.79 27.89
N SER A 367 5.04 9.02 27.64
CA SER A 367 5.50 8.62 26.30
C SER A 367 5.68 7.10 26.24
N TRP A 368 4.65 6.40 25.77
CA TRP A 368 4.67 4.95 25.72
C TRP A 368 3.79 4.38 24.60
N GLY A 369 3.94 3.10 24.32
CA GLY A 369 3.14 2.39 23.34
C GLY A 369 3.04 0.89 23.62
N CYS A 370 2.11 0.25 22.93
CA CYS A 370 1.93 -1.19 22.88
C CYS A 370 1.99 -1.66 21.43
N LEU A 371 3.03 -2.40 21.11
CA LEU A 371 3.19 -3.03 19.79
C LEU A 371 2.56 -4.42 19.86
N TYR A 372 1.62 -4.68 18.95
CA TYR A 372 0.94 -5.96 18.78
C TYR A 372 1.67 -6.79 17.73
N LEU A 373 2.01 -8.02 18.07
CA LEU A 373 2.77 -8.92 17.21
C LEU A 373 1.98 -10.22 16.97
N ASP A 374 2.20 -10.82 15.80
CA ASP A 374 1.78 -12.18 15.49
C ASP A 374 2.96 -12.91 14.83
N HIS A 375 3.54 -13.88 15.53
CA HIS A 375 4.78 -14.53 15.11
C HIS A 375 5.89 -13.53 14.76
N GLU A 376 6.16 -12.60 15.67
CA GLU A 376 7.20 -11.56 15.53
C GLU A 376 6.96 -10.56 14.38
N VAL A 377 5.79 -10.59 13.75
CA VAL A 377 5.38 -9.62 12.73
C VAL A 377 4.44 -8.60 13.34
N PRO A 378 4.74 -7.29 13.24
CA PRO A 378 3.85 -6.24 13.72
C PRO A 378 2.48 -6.30 13.05
N ARG A 379 1.42 -6.15 13.86
CA ARG A 379 0.03 -6.10 13.42
C ARG A 379 -0.65 -4.80 13.77
N ALA A 380 -0.27 -4.19 14.89
CA ALA A 380 -0.74 -2.89 15.30
C ALA A 380 0.23 -2.21 16.25
N LEU A 381 0.07 -0.90 16.40
CA LEU A 381 0.68 -0.08 17.44
C LEU A 381 -0.38 0.81 18.06
N PHE A 382 -0.51 0.77 19.38
CA PHE A 382 -1.10 1.86 20.18
C PHE A 382 0.01 2.72 20.73
N SER A 383 -0.11 4.04 20.67
CA SER A 383 0.90 4.94 21.23
C SER A 383 0.33 6.27 21.73
N THR A 384 1.00 6.86 22.71
CA THR A 384 0.76 8.22 23.18
C THR A 384 2.08 8.88 23.52
N GLY A 385 2.24 10.18 23.20
CA GLY A 385 3.45 10.95 23.45
C GLY A 385 4.72 10.48 22.73
N ARG A 386 4.62 9.55 21.77
CA ARG A 386 5.77 9.02 21.03
C ARG A 386 5.98 9.79 19.71
N PRO A 387 7.23 9.81 19.18
CA PRO A 387 7.52 10.48 17.91
C PRO A 387 6.69 9.92 16.74
N ALA A 388 6.16 10.79 15.90
CA ALA A 388 5.41 10.40 14.71
C ALA A 388 6.21 9.50 13.75
N ALA A 389 7.54 9.63 13.71
CA ALA A 389 8.41 8.77 12.92
C ALA A 389 8.30 7.28 13.30
N GLU A 390 8.07 6.97 14.58
CA GLU A 390 7.87 5.59 15.02
C GLU A 390 6.54 5.02 14.53
N THR A 391 5.48 5.83 14.54
CA THR A 391 4.17 5.45 13.99
C THR A 391 4.29 5.09 12.52
N ARG A 392 4.96 5.92 11.72
CA ARG A 392 5.21 5.66 10.29
C ARG A 392 6.10 4.44 10.04
N ALA A 393 7.12 4.25 10.86
CA ALA A 393 7.98 3.07 10.77
C ALA A 393 7.17 1.80 11.01
N VAL A 394 6.33 1.78 12.05
CA VAL A 394 5.47 0.62 12.35
C VAL A 394 4.42 0.40 11.28
N GLU A 395 3.81 1.46 10.73
CA GLU A 395 2.91 1.34 9.58
C GLU A 395 3.56 0.57 8.43
N SER A 396 4.80 0.93 8.09
CA SER A 396 5.57 0.24 7.05
C SER A 396 5.89 -1.21 7.41
N LEU A 397 6.29 -1.49 8.66
CA LEU A 397 6.56 -2.86 9.12
C LEU A 397 5.31 -3.75 9.04
N ILE A 398 4.13 -3.20 9.36
CA ILE A 398 2.84 -3.89 9.25
C ILE A 398 2.51 -4.14 7.78
N ARG A 399 2.54 -3.10 6.95
CA ARG A 399 2.20 -3.13 5.53
C ARG A 399 2.96 -4.22 4.79
N TYR A 400 4.26 -4.30 5.05
CA TYR A 400 5.15 -5.25 4.39
C TYR A 400 5.34 -6.55 5.19
N ARG A 401 4.62 -6.71 6.31
CA ARG A 401 4.64 -7.91 7.15
C ARG A 401 6.06 -8.31 7.56
N THR A 402 6.89 -7.33 7.88
CA THR A 402 8.30 -7.52 8.21
C THR A 402 8.43 -8.28 9.53
N ASN A 403 9.15 -9.42 9.53
CA ASN A 403 9.51 -10.09 10.77
C ASN A 403 10.59 -9.29 11.51
N ILE A 404 10.30 -8.91 12.76
CA ILE A 404 11.20 -8.13 13.61
C ILE A 404 11.77 -8.92 14.79
N GLY A 405 11.70 -10.26 14.77
CA GLY A 405 12.11 -11.12 15.88
C GLY A 405 13.53 -10.85 16.37
N TRP A 406 14.47 -10.57 15.46
CA TRP A 406 15.84 -10.16 15.80
C TRP A 406 15.91 -8.84 16.58
N ALA A 407 14.94 -7.95 16.39
CA ALA A 407 14.90 -6.63 17.02
C ALA A 407 14.04 -6.61 18.30
N CYS A 408 13.15 -7.59 18.51
CA CYS A 408 12.23 -7.60 19.66
C CYS A 408 12.92 -7.42 21.02
N LYS A 409 14.07 -8.05 21.23
CA LYS A 409 14.86 -7.91 22.46
C LYS A 409 15.50 -6.53 22.59
N ARG A 410 15.77 -5.86 21.48
CA ARG A 410 16.41 -4.56 21.41
C ARG A 410 15.45 -3.39 21.60
N LEU A 411 14.15 -3.61 21.45
CA LEU A 411 13.11 -2.58 21.65
C LEU A 411 13.13 -1.96 23.06
N HIS A 412 13.75 -2.63 24.02
CA HIS A 412 13.93 -2.14 25.41
C HIS A 412 15.25 -1.39 25.60
N GLU A 413 16.17 -1.39 24.63
CA GLU A 413 17.45 -0.70 24.69
C GLU A 413 17.26 0.80 24.44
N PRO A 414 17.72 1.72 25.30
CA PRO A 414 17.52 3.17 25.12
C PRO A 414 18.10 3.74 23.82
N ALA A 415 19.14 3.10 23.28
CA ALA A 415 19.83 3.53 22.06
C ALA A 415 19.22 2.94 20.79
N PHE A 416 18.23 2.05 20.88
CA PHE A 416 17.60 1.39 19.74
C PHE A 416 16.21 1.97 19.49
N SER A 417 15.99 2.45 18.27
CA SER A 417 14.68 2.93 17.83
C SER A 417 14.03 1.94 16.87
N ILE A 418 12.70 1.81 16.95
CA ILE A 418 11.92 1.04 15.98
C ILE A 418 12.09 1.60 14.57
N THR A 419 12.45 2.87 14.43
CA THR A 419 12.77 3.51 13.15
C THR A 419 14.05 2.98 12.50
N ASP A 420 14.89 2.26 13.26
CA ASP A 420 16.13 1.65 12.73
C ASP A 420 15.86 0.34 11.99
N ILE A 421 14.65 -0.21 12.13
CA ILE A 421 14.26 -1.46 11.47
C ILE A 421 13.87 -1.17 10.02
N PRO A 422 14.58 -1.72 9.00
CA PRO A 422 14.17 -1.59 7.61
C PRO A 422 12.88 -2.39 7.37
N SER A 423 11.90 -1.77 6.71
CA SER A 423 10.61 -2.39 6.47
C SER A 423 10.60 -3.38 5.32
N GLN A 424 11.50 -3.20 4.34
CA GLN A 424 11.63 -4.08 3.18
C GLN A 424 13.09 -4.30 2.80
N THR A 425 13.38 -5.53 2.34
CA THR A 425 14.61 -5.88 1.65
C THR A 425 14.34 -6.00 0.16
N ALA A 426 15.04 -5.23 -0.65
CA ALA A 426 14.94 -5.28 -2.10
C ALA A 426 16.25 -5.79 -2.71
N LEU A 427 16.12 -6.62 -3.75
CA LEU A 427 17.22 -7.16 -4.52
C LEU A 427 17.08 -6.69 -5.98
N ILE A 428 18.09 -5.98 -6.48
CA ILE A 428 18.14 -5.51 -7.86
C ILE A 428 19.12 -6.38 -8.62
N LEU A 429 18.64 -6.97 -9.72
CA LEU A 429 19.36 -7.89 -10.60
C LEU A 429 19.49 -7.28 -12.00
N GLN A 430 20.72 -7.22 -12.48
CA GLN A 430 21.06 -6.60 -13.76
C GLN A 430 20.97 -7.56 -14.95
N GLY A 431 20.90 -6.99 -16.14
CA GLY A 431 21.12 -7.74 -17.37
C GLY A 431 22.62 -8.00 -17.61
N GLY A 432 22.96 -9.13 -18.23
CA GLY A 432 24.37 -9.48 -18.51
C GLY A 432 24.58 -10.90 -19.06
N GLY A 433 23.55 -11.52 -19.63
CA GLY A 433 23.68 -12.84 -20.25
C GLY A 433 24.23 -13.90 -19.30
N ALA A 434 25.33 -14.57 -19.68
CA ALA A 434 25.98 -15.62 -18.87
C ALA A 434 26.50 -15.12 -17.51
N LEU A 435 26.76 -13.81 -17.37
CA LEU A 435 27.16 -13.20 -16.09
C LEU A 435 26.08 -13.30 -15.02
N GLY A 436 24.80 -13.49 -15.38
CA GLY A 436 23.71 -13.71 -14.43
C GLY A 436 23.93 -14.92 -13.51
N ALA A 437 24.85 -15.82 -13.81
CA ALA A 437 25.27 -16.88 -12.89
C ALA A 437 25.91 -16.32 -11.60
N PHE A 438 26.50 -15.13 -11.63
CA PHE A 438 26.99 -14.40 -10.45
C PHE A 438 25.83 -14.10 -9.49
N GLU A 439 24.66 -13.70 -10.00
CA GLU A 439 23.46 -13.42 -9.22
C GLU A 439 22.93 -14.66 -8.50
N CYS A 440 23.08 -15.85 -9.11
CA CYS A 440 22.78 -17.12 -8.45
C CYS A 440 23.65 -17.31 -7.20
N GLY A 441 24.95 -17.03 -7.28
CA GLY A 441 25.86 -17.07 -6.13
C GLY A 441 25.48 -16.05 -5.05
N VAL A 442 25.07 -14.86 -5.44
CA VAL A 442 24.57 -13.82 -4.53
C VAL A 442 23.32 -14.30 -3.79
N ALA A 443 22.33 -14.83 -4.53
CA ALA A 443 21.10 -15.35 -3.94
C ALA A 443 21.39 -16.47 -2.94
N GLN A 444 22.35 -17.35 -3.23
CA GLN A 444 22.79 -18.40 -2.30
C GLN A 444 23.35 -17.80 -0.99
N ALA A 445 24.28 -16.85 -1.08
CA ALA A 445 24.88 -16.25 0.10
C ALA A 445 23.87 -15.46 0.95
N MET A 446 22.89 -14.81 0.31
CA MET A 446 21.79 -14.14 1.00
C MET A 446 20.90 -15.15 1.74
N GLU A 447 20.51 -16.25 1.10
CA GLU A 447 19.69 -17.31 1.71
C GLU A 447 20.43 -17.95 2.89
N GLU A 448 21.73 -18.28 2.77
CA GLU A 448 22.56 -18.79 3.85
C GLU A 448 22.71 -17.81 5.02
N ALA A 449 22.66 -16.50 4.75
CA ALA A 449 22.69 -15.46 5.79
C ALA A 449 21.32 -15.15 6.40
N GLY A 450 20.24 -15.82 5.95
CA GLY A 450 18.87 -15.55 6.37
C GLY A 450 18.31 -14.21 5.87
N VAL A 451 18.87 -13.68 4.79
CA VAL A 451 18.42 -12.43 4.15
C VAL A 451 17.54 -12.78 2.95
N HIS A 452 16.24 -12.64 3.13
CA HIS A 452 15.25 -12.91 2.08
C HIS A 452 14.75 -11.58 1.49
N PRO A 453 14.70 -11.42 0.17
CA PRO A 453 14.12 -10.23 -0.44
C PRO A 453 12.60 -10.24 -0.36
N ASP A 454 12.00 -9.09 -0.04
CA ASP A 454 10.57 -8.83 -0.15
C ASP A 454 10.20 -8.38 -1.57
N ILE A 455 11.17 -7.75 -2.25
CA ILE A 455 11.02 -7.26 -3.61
C ILE A 455 12.25 -7.68 -4.43
N VAL A 456 12.03 -8.22 -5.60
CA VAL A 456 13.06 -8.44 -6.61
C VAL A 456 12.75 -7.61 -7.84
N ALA A 457 13.70 -6.80 -8.27
CA ALA A 457 13.60 -6.02 -9.50
C ALA A 457 14.66 -6.51 -10.48
N GLY A 458 14.25 -7.00 -11.64
CA GLY A 458 15.15 -7.61 -12.60
C GLY A 458 14.97 -7.09 -14.01
N VAL A 459 16.08 -7.06 -14.77
CA VAL A 459 16.09 -6.74 -16.19
C VAL A 459 16.91 -7.77 -16.96
N SER A 460 16.51 -8.13 -18.17
CA SER A 460 17.20 -9.14 -18.99
C SER A 460 17.37 -10.46 -18.24
N ILE A 461 18.59 -11.01 -18.15
CA ILE A 461 18.85 -12.23 -17.38
C ILE A 461 18.50 -12.07 -15.89
N GLY A 462 18.60 -10.86 -15.35
CA GLY A 462 18.15 -10.56 -13.99
C GLY A 462 16.64 -10.74 -13.81
N ALA A 463 15.82 -10.56 -14.85
CA ALA A 463 14.39 -10.88 -14.80
C ALA A 463 14.13 -12.40 -14.75
N PHE A 464 14.96 -13.20 -15.46
CA PHE A 464 14.89 -14.68 -15.39
C PHE A 464 15.29 -15.17 -14.00
N ASN A 465 16.37 -14.67 -13.43
CA ASN A 465 16.78 -14.99 -12.06
C ASN A 465 15.71 -14.50 -11.06
N GLY A 466 15.22 -13.29 -11.25
CA GLY A 466 14.22 -12.66 -10.40
C GLY A 466 12.90 -13.43 -10.30
N VAL A 467 12.37 -13.92 -11.44
CA VAL A 467 11.13 -14.70 -11.43
C VAL A 467 11.30 -16.05 -10.75
N ILE A 468 12.49 -16.69 -10.88
CA ILE A 468 12.79 -17.93 -10.19
C ILE A 468 12.88 -17.70 -8.67
N ILE A 469 13.51 -16.61 -8.22
CA ILE A 469 13.56 -16.23 -6.80
C ILE A 469 12.14 -15.98 -6.27
N ALA A 470 11.34 -15.20 -6.98
CA ALA A 470 9.98 -14.86 -6.57
C ALA A 470 9.05 -16.07 -6.51
N ALA A 471 9.22 -17.02 -7.41
CA ALA A 471 8.43 -18.25 -7.43
C ALA A 471 8.86 -19.31 -6.38
N ASN A 472 10.09 -19.21 -5.85
CA ASN A 472 10.67 -20.20 -4.93
C ASN A 472 11.23 -19.55 -3.65
N PRO A 473 10.44 -18.80 -2.86
CA PRO A 473 10.92 -18.00 -1.73
C PRO A 473 11.61 -18.81 -0.62
N GLY A 474 11.36 -20.11 -0.54
CA GLY A 474 11.99 -21.01 0.45
C GLY A 474 13.20 -21.81 -0.07
N ASN A 475 13.50 -21.76 -1.37
CA ASN A 475 14.58 -22.52 -2.02
C ASN A 475 15.06 -21.84 -3.31
N ALA A 476 15.23 -20.53 -3.28
CA ALA A 476 15.62 -19.75 -4.45
C ALA A 476 17.00 -20.17 -4.99
N ALA A 477 17.97 -20.35 -4.10
CA ALA A 477 19.33 -20.78 -4.46
C ALA A 477 19.37 -22.15 -5.14
N GLY A 478 18.57 -23.11 -4.62
CA GLY A 478 18.49 -24.44 -5.21
C GLY A 478 17.87 -24.44 -6.62
N ALA A 479 16.79 -23.70 -6.80
CA ALA A 479 16.12 -23.54 -8.09
C ALA A 479 17.03 -22.86 -9.12
N LEU A 480 17.71 -21.77 -8.73
CA LEU A 480 18.66 -21.06 -9.60
C LEU A 480 19.84 -21.93 -10.00
N LYS A 481 20.42 -22.71 -9.07
CA LYS A 481 21.52 -23.65 -9.38
C LYS A 481 21.12 -24.70 -10.42
N ASP A 482 19.93 -25.28 -10.29
CA ASP A 482 19.44 -26.24 -11.27
C ASP A 482 19.16 -25.59 -12.63
N PHE A 483 18.60 -24.36 -12.63
CA PHE A 483 18.37 -23.57 -13.85
C PHE A 483 19.70 -23.32 -14.58
N TRP A 484 20.70 -22.76 -13.91
CA TRP A 484 21.99 -22.44 -14.50
C TRP A 484 22.78 -23.68 -14.94
N ARG A 485 22.68 -24.80 -14.21
CA ARG A 485 23.24 -26.09 -14.63
C ARG A 485 22.66 -26.57 -15.97
N ARG A 486 21.35 -26.33 -16.22
CA ARG A 486 20.72 -26.69 -17.50
C ARG A 486 21.10 -25.75 -18.64
N LEU A 487 21.49 -24.54 -18.32
CA LEU A 487 22.01 -23.57 -19.30
C LEU A 487 23.51 -23.79 -19.61
N SER A 488 24.23 -24.50 -18.74
CA SER A 488 25.66 -24.73 -18.95
C SER A 488 25.91 -25.67 -20.13
N LEU A 489 26.97 -25.34 -20.89
CA LEU A 489 27.46 -26.12 -22.01
C LEU A 489 28.68 -26.92 -21.60
N ASP A 490 28.69 -28.25 -21.87
CA ASP A 490 29.87 -29.05 -21.73
C ASP A 490 30.87 -28.72 -22.86
N MET A 491 32.09 -28.37 -22.46
CA MET A 491 33.16 -28.14 -23.38
C MET A 491 33.95 -29.46 -23.64
N PRO A 492 34.38 -29.71 -24.87
CA PRO A 492 35.31 -30.81 -25.10
C PRO A 492 36.51 -30.69 -24.16
N GLN A 493 36.87 -31.76 -23.47
CA GLN A 493 38.03 -31.81 -22.60
C GLN A 493 39.30 -31.71 -23.48
N LEU A 494 39.77 -30.49 -23.68
CA LEU A 494 41.09 -30.23 -24.26
C LEU A 494 42.11 -30.26 -23.11
N ALA A 495 43.22 -30.96 -23.33
CA ALA A 495 44.27 -31.09 -22.31
C ALA A 495 44.70 -29.68 -21.83
N ASP A 496 44.80 -29.47 -20.53
CA ASP A 496 45.14 -28.18 -19.90
C ASP A 496 46.46 -27.60 -20.36
N SER A 497 47.35 -28.46 -20.90
CA SER A 497 48.63 -28.07 -21.47
C SER A 497 48.58 -27.43 -22.88
N LEU A 498 47.42 -27.50 -23.57
CA LEU A 498 47.30 -27.07 -24.98
C LEU A 498 46.52 -25.76 -25.17
N VAL A 499 45.73 -25.34 -24.19
CA VAL A 499 44.83 -24.18 -24.32
C VAL A 499 44.83 -23.39 -23.03
N ASP A 500 45.23 -22.13 -23.09
CA ASP A 500 45.14 -21.21 -21.95
C ASP A 500 43.70 -20.85 -21.63
N ASP A 501 43.47 -20.31 -20.43
CA ASP A 501 42.13 -19.93 -19.96
C ASP A 501 41.44 -18.89 -20.85
N ARG A 502 42.18 -18.02 -21.54
CA ARG A 502 41.66 -17.02 -22.45
C ARG A 502 41.11 -17.67 -23.73
N ALA A 503 41.89 -18.60 -24.32
CA ALA A 503 41.47 -19.34 -25.50
C ALA A 503 40.27 -20.25 -25.21
N ARG A 504 40.21 -20.87 -24.01
CA ARG A 504 39.09 -21.71 -23.60
C ARG A 504 37.80 -20.89 -23.51
N ARG A 505 37.83 -19.68 -22.93
CA ARG A 505 36.69 -18.77 -22.86
C ARG A 505 36.22 -18.27 -24.23
N LEU A 506 37.15 -17.96 -25.10
CA LEU A 506 36.83 -17.59 -26.48
C LEU A 506 36.13 -18.72 -27.23
N LEU A 507 36.57 -19.96 -27.03
CA LEU A 507 35.93 -21.16 -27.60
C LEU A 507 34.51 -21.34 -27.03
N GLY A 508 34.30 -21.14 -25.72
CA GLY A 508 32.96 -21.21 -25.10
C GLY A 508 32.00 -20.16 -25.67
N SER A 509 32.46 -18.93 -25.79
CA SER A 509 31.66 -17.85 -26.41
C SER A 509 31.38 -18.14 -27.89
N TRP A 510 32.38 -18.62 -28.65
CA TRP A 510 32.20 -19.00 -30.06
C TRP A 510 31.20 -20.15 -30.21
N GLN A 511 31.26 -21.16 -29.33
CA GLN A 511 30.33 -22.28 -29.33
C GLN A 511 28.88 -21.77 -29.08
N THR A 512 28.70 -20.92 -28.09
CA THR A 512 27.40 -20.31 -27.78
C THR A 512 26.84 -19.48 -28.93
N LEU A 513 27.66 -18.62 -29.51
CA LEU A 513 27.25 -17.77 -30.65
C LEU A 513 26.90 -18.60 -31.88
N THR A 514 27.63 -19.70 -32.14
CA THR A 514 27.43 -20.53 -33.34
C THR A 514 26.27 -21.52 -33.20
N PHE A 515 26.17 -22.18 -32.06
CA PHE A 515 25.24 -23.30 -31.86
C PHE A 515 24.09 -22.97 -30.90
N GLY A 516 24.14 -21.80 -30.24
CA GLY A 516 23.17 -21.42 -29.20
C GLY A 516 23.36 -22.17 -27.88
N VAL A 517 22.42 -21.98 -26.99
CA VAL A 517 22.28 -22.75 -25.75
C VAL A 517 20.98 -23.54 -25.87
N PRO A 518 21.00 -24.85 -26.07
CA PRO A 518 19.81 -25.65 -26.46
C PRO A 518 18.59 -25.48 -25.53
N ALA A 519 18.83 -25.26 -24.23
CA ALA A 519 17.79 -25.04 -23.23
C ALA A 519 17.31 -23.58 -23.14
N PHE A 520 18.06 -22.63 -23.75
CA PHE A 520 17.79 -21.21 -23.64
C PHE A 520 17.37 -20.61 -24.99
N PHE A 521 18.22 -20.74 -26.03
CA PHE A 521 17.93 -20.23 -27.36
C PHE A 521 18.63 -21.07 -28.45
N LYS A 522 18.08 -21.03 -29.66
CA LYS A 522 18.60 -21.71 -30.85
C LYS A 522 18.90 -20.71 -31.95
N PRO A 523 19.99 -20.89 -32.72
CA PRO A 523 20.26 -20.05 -33.86
C PRO A 523 19.24 -20.33 -34.98
N ARG A 524 18.73 -19.27 -35.63
CA ARG A 524 17.75 -19.39 -36.71
C ARG A 524 18.31 -20.02 -37.97
N TRP A 525 19.66 -19.98 -38.14
CA TRP A 525 20.33 -20.66 -39.24
C TRP A 525 20.51 -22.18 -39.03
N ALA A 526 20.21 -22.70 -37.84
CA ALA A 526 20.27 -24.13 -37.61
C ALA A 526 19.24 -24.86 -38.53
N GLY A 527 19.76 -25.64 -39.49
CA GLY A 527 18.94 -26.35 -40.47
C GLY A 527 18.87 -25.68 -41.87
N LEU A 528 19.48 -24.50 -42.04
CA LEU A 528 19.68 -23.93 -43.38
C LEU A 528 20.97 -24.45 -44.01
N PRO A 529 21.00 -24.66 -45.36
CA PRO A 529 22.24 -24.90 -46.05
C PRO A 529 23.22 -23.73 -45.82
N PHE A 530 24.47 -24.01 -45.55
CA PHE A 530 25.52 -23.00 -45.31
C PHE A 530 25.69 -21.97 -46.45
N THR A 531 25.18 -22.29 -47.65
CA THR A 531 25.22 -21.45 -48.85
C THR A 531 24.01 -20.56 -49.03
N ALA A 532 22.95 -20.70 -48.21
CA ALA A 532 21.75 -19.89 -48.34
C ALA A 532 21.94 -18.55 -47.58
N PRO A 533 21.69 -17.40 -48.20
CA PRO A 533 21.64 -16.13 -47.49
C PRO A 533 20.50 -16.13 -46.46
N PRO A 534 20.66 -15.48 -45.29
CA PRO A 534 19.55 -15.38 -44.34
C PRO A 534 18.36 -14.67 -44.98
N PRO A 535 17.15 -15.13 -44.71
CA PRO A 535 15.93 -14.46 -45.23
C PRO A 535 15.91 -13.00 -44.79
N THR A 536 15.58 -12.10 -45.70
CA THR A 536 15.48 -10.64 -45.40
C THR A 536 14.38 -10.30 -44.41
N SER A 537 13.47 -11.24 -44.13
CA SER A 537 12.38 -11.13 -43.16
C SER A 537 12.81 -11.41 -41.72
N TRP A 538 14.07 -11.85 -41.48
CA TRP A 538 14.54 -12.07 -40.11
C TRP A 538 14.79 -10.76 -39.39
N THR A 539 14.18 -10.63 -38.23
CA THR A 539 14.36 -9.50 -37.32
C THR A 539 15.31 -9.83 -36.16
N SER A 540 15.86 -11.05 -36.10
CA SER A 540 16.76 -11.52 -35.05
C SER A 540 17.60 -12.72 -35.48
N PHE A 541 18.70 -12.96 -34.78
CA PHE A 541 19.60 -14.09 -35.02
C PHE A 541 19.12 -15.39 -34.36
N TYR A 542 18.49 -15.30 -33.17
CA TYR A 542 18.15 -16.45 -32.34
C TYR A 542 16.65 -16.55 -32.12
N ASP A 543 16.21 -17.77 -31.78
CA ASP A 543 14.85 -18.11 -31.34
C ASP A 543 14.86 -18.46 -29.85
N PRO A 544 14.19 -17.70 -28.96
CA PRO A 544 14.16 -17.91 -27.53
C PRO A 544 13.07 -18.92 -27.08
N ALA A 545 12.38 -19.59 -27.99
CA ALA A 545 11.30 -20.53 -27.61
C ALA A 545 11.71 -21.58 -26.56
N PRO A 546 12.94 -22.14 -26.56
CA PRO A 546 13.32 -23.15 -25.55
C PRO A 546 13.25 -22.65 -24.11
N VAL A 547 13.64 -21.40 -23.81
CA VAL A 547 13.63 -20.91 -22.44
C VAL A 547 12.22 -20.71 -21.89
N LYS A 548 11.26 -20.43 -22.74
CA LYS A 548 9.85 -20.34 -22.33
C LYS A 548 9.37 -21.64 -21.69
N GLU A 549 9.70 -22.78 -22.29
CA GLU A 549 9.38 -24.09 -21.73
C GLU A 549 10.22 -24.44 -20.51
N LEU A 550 11.46 -23.95 -20.44
CA LEU A 550 12.31 -24.15 -19.28
C LEU A 550 11.78 -23.39 -18.07
N LEU A 551 11.35 -22.13 -18.23
CA LEU A 551 10.80 -21.31 -17.13
C LEU A 551 9.57 -21.96 -16.46
N LYS A 552 8.69 -22.58 -17.22
CA LYS A 552 7.50 -23.28 -16.69
C LYS A 552 7.82 -24.43 -15.71
N ARG A 553 9.06 -24.91 -15.67
CA ARG A 553 9.51 -25.93 -14.72
C ARG A 553 9.82 -25.35 -13.33
N TYR A 554 10.16 -24.07 -13.25
CA TYR A 554 10.57 -23.39 -12.04
C TYR A 554 9.54 -22.43 -11.51
N VAL A 555 8.61 -21.99 -12.38
CA VAL A 555 7.69 -20.87 -12.10
C VAL A 555 6.26 -21.31 -12.36
N ASP A 556 5.46 -21.31 -11.30
CA ASP A 556 4.00 -21.27 -11.41
C ASP A 556 3.57 -19.80 -11.54
N PHE A 557 3.35 -19.36 -12.76
CA PHE A 557 3.00 -17.97 -13.05
C PHE A 557 1.65 -17.56 -12.43
N ALA A 558 0.70 -18.47 -12.26
CA ALA A 558 -0.56 -18.19 -11.60
C ALA A 558 -0.40 -17.90 -10.10
N ALA A 559 0.60 -18.53 -9.47
CA ALA A 559 0.89 -18.36 -8.05
C ALA A 559 1.72 -17.10 -7.72
N LEU A 560 2.33 -16.43 -8.71
CA LEU A 560 3.20 -15.26 -8.47
C LEU A 560 2.48 -14.12 -7.76
N LYS A 561 1.20 -13.87 -8.02
CA LYS A 561 0.40 -12.85 -7.33
C LYS A 561 0.31 -13.09 -5.81
N SER A 562 0.38 -14.34 -5.38
CA SER A 562 0.30 -14.73 -3.97
C SER A 562 1.68 -14.95 -3.33
N SER A 563 2.76 -14.82 -4.09
CA SER A 563 4.12 -14.96 -3.56
C SER A 563 4.40 -13.91 -2.49
N PRO A 564 5.15 -14.24 -1.40
CA PRO A 564 5.64 -13.25 -0.46
C PRO A 564 6.71 -12.32 -1.07
N VAL A 565 7.26 -12.67 -2.23
CA VAL A 565 8.28 -11.88 -2.95
C VAL A 565 7.64 -11.23 -4.16
N ARG A 566 7.56 -9.90 -4.14
CA ARG A 566 7.09 -9.08 -5.26
C ARG A 566 8.15 -9.02 -6.35
N LEU A 567 7.77 -9.32 -7.58
CA LEU A 567 8.65 -9.23 -8.74
C LEU A 567 8.31 -8.01 -9.58
N LEU A 568 9.31 -7.21 -9.89
CA LEU A 568 9.24 -6.11 -10.87
C LEU A 568 10.14 -6.44 -12.06
N VAL A 569 9.60 -6.37 -13.27
CA VAL A 569 10.32 -6.65 -14.53
C VAL A 569 10.12 -5.49 -15.47
N SER A 570 11.18 -5.02 -16.13
CA SER A 570 11.08 -3.94 -17.11
C SER A 570 11.35 -4.42 -18.52
N ALA A 571 10.62 -3.83 -19.48
CA ALA A 571 10.85 -3.99 -20.91
C ALA A 571 10.59 -2.68 -21.66
N VAL A 572 11.16 -2.52 -22.84
CA VAL A 572 11.00 -1.32 -23.66
C VAL A 572 9.95 -1.58 -24.74
N ASN A 573 8.89 -0.80 -24.72
CA ASN A 573 7.90 -0.81 -25.80
C ASN A 573 8.53 -0.27 -27.09
N VAL A 574 8.57 -1.11 -28.14
CA VAL A 574 9.28 -0.81 -29.39
C VAL A 574 8.68 0.36 -30.15
N GLU A 575 7.36 0.54 -30.07
CA GLU A 575 6.63 1.56 -30.82
C GLU A 575 6.72 2.92 -30.14
N THR A 576 6.64 2.95 -28.81
CA THR A 576 6.64 4.21 -28.02
C THR A 576 8.01 4.63 -27.50
N ALA A 577 8.99 3.73 -27.55
CA ALA A 577 10.33 3.88 -26.97
C ALA A 577 10.30 4.17 -25.44
N ARG A 578 9.23 3.74 -24.74
CA ARG A 578 9.09 3.92 -23.28
C ARG A 578 9.46 2.64 -22.54
N LEU A 579 10.09 2.83 -21.38
CA LEU A 579 10.30 1.75 -20.43
C LEU A 579 8.96 1.46 -19.73
N GLU A 580 8.51 0.22 -19.79
CA GLU A 580 7.32 -0.26 -19.10
C GLU A 580 7.72 -1.24 -18.01
N VAL A 581 6.97 -1.24 -16.90
CA VAL A 581 7.22 -2.06 -15.73
C VAL A 581 6.05 -2.98 -15.48
N PHE A 582 6.33 -4.27 -15.46
CA PHE A 582 5.40 -5.33 -15.11
C PHE A 582 5.60 -5.74 -13.65
N ASP A 583 4.53 -5.87 -12.90
CA ASP A 583 4.51 -6.05 -11.45
C ASP A 583 3.69 -7.28 -11.07
N SER A 584 4.32 -8.29 -10.46
CA SER A 584 3.66 -9.55 -10.12
C SER A 584 2.46 -9.41 -9.16
N TYR A 585 2.34 -8.31 -8.43
CA TYR A 585 1.21 -8.07 -7.53
C TYR A 585 0.01 -7.44 -8.23
N ILE A 586 0.23 -6.80 -9.37
CA ILE A 586 -0.77 -6.08 -10.14
C ILE A 586 -1.13 -6.86 -11.40
N ASP A 587 -0.10 -7.25 -12.16
CA ASP A 587 -0.26 -7.86 -13.47
C ASP A 587 -0.31 -9.40 -13.40
N ASP A 588 -1.02 -10.02 -14.33
CA ASP A 588 -1.00 -11.46 -14.54
C ASP A 588 0.23 -11.82 -15.39
N LEU A 589 1.38 -11.95 -14.69
CA LEU A 589 2.63 -12.23 -15.38
C LEU A 589 2.59 -13.59 -16.08
N THR A 590 3.16 -13.63 -17.28
CA THR A 590 3.33 -14.82 -18.11
C THR A 590 4.79 -14.99 -18.51
N PRO A 591 5.19 -16.12 -19.07
CA PRO A 591 6.54 -16.27 -19.61
C PRO A 591 6.93 -15.19 -20.62
N GLU A 592 5.97 -14.64 -21.35
CA GLU A 592 6.18 -13.57 -22.32
C GLU A 592 6.70 -12.28 -21.68
N HIS A 593 6.24 -11.92 -20.49
CA HIS A 593 6.74 -10.75 -19.75
C HIS A 593 8.23 -10.87 -19.40
N ILE A 594 8.66 -12.07 -19.02
CA ILE A 594 10.07 -12.34 -18.71
C ILE A 594 10.91 -12.35 -20.00
N LEU A 595 10.37 -12.97 -21.08
CA LEU A 595 11.00 -12.98 -22.41
C LEU A 595 11.14 -11.57 -22.98
N ALA A 596 10.13 -10.71 -22.81
CA ALA A 596 10.19 -9.31 -23.25
C ALA A 596 11.39 -8.58 -22.65
N SER A 597 11.62 -8.77 -21.35
CA SER A 597 12.77 -8.19 -20.64
C SER A 597 14.11 -8.72 -21.15
N GLY A 598 14.17 -9.93 -21.72
CA GLY A 598 15.39 -10.53 -22.28
C GLY A 598 15.50 -10.47 -23.80
N SER A 599 14.59 -9.76 -24.48
CA SER A 599 14.56 -9.66 -25.94
C SER A 599 15.50 -8.60 -26.50
N LEU A 600 16.83 -8.79 -26.29
CA LEU A 600 17.85 -7.83 -26.74
C LEU A 600 18.10 -7.90 -28.24
N PRO A 601 17.80 -6.84 -29.02
CA PRO A 601 18.09 -6.81 -30.46
C PRO A 601 19.58 -6.61 -30.75
N PRO A 602 20.12 -7.09 -31.86
CA PRO A 602 19.51 -7.94 -32.89
C PRO A 602 19.57 -9.43 -32.55
N GLY A 603 20.01 -9.81 -31.36
CA GLY A 603 20.11 -11.21 -30.93
C GLY A 603 18.76 -11.90 -30.93
N PHE A 604 17.79 -11.29 -30.25
CA PHE A 604 16.45 -11.85 -30.08
C PHE A 604 15.36 -11.00 -30.75
N PRO A 605 14.23 -11.61 -31.16
CA PRO A 605 13.08 -10.88 -31.69
C PRO A 605 12.40 -10.09 -30.55
N TRP A 606 11.58 -9.11 -30.92
CA TRP A 606 10.64 -8.56 -29.96
C TRP A 606 9.65 -9.61 -29.44
N THR A 607 9.23 -9.46 -28.22
CA THR A 607 8.15 -10.27 -27.63
C THR A 607 6.85 -9.49 -27.64
N THR A 608 5.74 -10.14 -28.02
CA THR A 608 4.42 -9.52 -28.08
C THR A 608 3.61 -9.88 -26.83
N ILE A 609 3.09 -8.85 -26.14
CA ILE A 609 2.21 -8.97 -24.97
C ILE A 609 0.98 -8.09 -25.26
N ASP A 610 -0.20 -8.68 -25.25
CA ASP A 610 -1.50 -7.97 -25.46
C ASP A 610 -1.51 -7.05 -26.71
N GLY A 611 -0.84 -7.50 -27.79
CA GLY A 611 -0.75 -6.77 -29.05
C GLY A 611 0.31 -5.67 -29.10
N GLN A 612 1.05 -5.42 -28.02
CA GLN A 612 2.18 -4.50 -27.95
C GLN A 612 3.50 -5.27 -28.10
N HIS A 613 4.53 -4.62 -28.64
CA HIS A 613 5.83 -5.23 -28.94
C HIS A 613 6.93 -4.69 -28.03
N TYR A 614 7.71 -5.60 -27.42
CA TYR A 614 8.68 -5.25 -26.41
C TYR A 614 10.09 -5.79 -26.73
N TRP A 615 11.10 -4.98 -26.45
CA TRP A 615 12.50 -5.33 -26.37
C TRP A 615 13.01 -5.30 -24.93
N ASP A 616 14.25 -5.77 -24.74
CA ASP A 616 14.96 -5.82 -23.47
C ASP A 616 15.00 -4.45 -22.76
N GLY A 617 14.63 -4.45 -21.48
CA GLY A 617 14.62 -3.25 -20.64
C GLY A 617 16.01 -2.60 -20.51
N GLY A 618 17.08 -3.38 -20.62
CA GLY A 618 18.48 -2.93 -20.57
C GLY A 618 18.85 -1.93 -21.66
N ILE A 619 18.08 -1.83 -22.74
CA ILE A 619 18.28 -0.80 -23.77
C ILE A 619 18.16 0.60 -23.17
N ILE A 620 17.21 0.82 -22.24
CA ILE A 620 17.00 2.10 -21.58
C ILE A 620 17.65 2.12 -20.21
N SER A 621 17.41 1.12 -19.36
CA SER A 621 17.99 1.04 -18.01
C SER A 621 18.37 -0.39 -17.65
N ASN A 622 19.65 -0.61 -17.35
CA ASN A 622 20.15 -1.92 -16.89
C ASN A 622 20.16 -2.04 -15.36
N SER A 623 19.73 -1.02 -14.63
CA SER A 623 19.57 -1.04 -13.18
C SER A 623 18.20 -0.48 -12.81
N PRO A 624 17.27 -1.35 -12.42
CA PRO A 624 15.88 -0.92 -12.15
C PRO A 624 15.70 -0.27 -10.75
N LEU A 625 16.65 0.56 -10.29
CA LEU A 625 16.56 1.24 -9.00
C LEU A 625 15.42 2.27 -8.98
N GLU A 626 15.33 3.10 -10.02
CA GLU A 626 14.27 4.10 -10.15
C GLU A 626 12.90 3.42 -10.16
N MET A 627 12.74 2.38 -10.99
CA MET A 627 11.54 1.54 -11.05
C MET A 627 11.14 0.99 -9.67
N LEU A 628 12.13 0.50 -8.90
CA LEU A 628 11.89 0.00 -7.55
C LEU A 628 11.38 1.11 -6.64
N LEU A 629 12.02 2.28 -6.66
CA LEU A 629 11.67 3.40 -5.78
C LEU A 629 10.29 3.98 -6.12
N GLU A 630 9.93 4.06 -7.40
CA GLU A 630 8.61 4.53 -7.83
C GLU A 630 7.48 3.57 -7.47
N ARG A 631 7.69 2.26 -7.66
CA ARG A 631 6.64 1.25 -7.50
C ARG A 631 6.48 0.71 -6.09
N SER A 632 7.50 0.83 -5.25
CA SER A 632 7.49 0.21 -3.92
C SER A 632 7.23 1.19 -2.77
N GLY A 633 6.85 2.45 -3.07
CA GLY A 633 6.55 3.47 -2.05
C GLY A 633 7.79 3.93 -1.28
N THR A 634 7.56 4.73 -0.24
CA THR A 634 8.58 5.56 0.43
C THR A 634 9.18 4.93 1.68
N ALA A 635 8.69 3.76 2.10
CA ALA A 635 9.18 3.06 3.27
C ALA A 635 10.70 2.82 3.24
N ARG A 636 11.34 2.87 4.42
CA ARG A 636 12.78 2.60 4.55
C ARG A 636 13.14 1.21 4.02
N LYS A 637 13.96 1.16 2.99
CA LYS A 637 14.36 -0.07 2.31
C LYS A 637 15.82 -0.37 2.51
N ARG A 638 16.11 -1.65 2.66
CA ARG A 638 17.45 -2.20 2.51
C ARG A 638 17.58 -2.72 1.09
N ILE A 639 18.36 -2.05 0.24
CA ILE A 639 18.50 -2.37 -1.18
C ILE A 639 19.85 -2.99 -1.43
N PHE A 640 19.85 -4.21 -2.00
CA PHE A 640 21.03 -4.85 -2.54
C PHE A 640 21.02 -4.71 -4.05
N ILE A 641 22.05 -4.10 -4.61
CA ILE A 641 22.25 -3.99 -6.06
C ILE A 641 23.36 -4.95 -6.46
N VAL A 642 23.00 -5.95 -7.27
CA VAL A 642 23.99 -6.83 -7.87
C VAL A 642 24.50 -6.18 -9.15
N ASP A 643 25.78 -5.82 -9.14
CA ASP A 643 26.43 -5.06 -10.20
C ASP A 643 27.39 -5.97 -10.96
N LEU A 644 27.00 -6.29 -12.20
CA LEU A 644 27.74 -7.21 -13.06
C LEU A 644 28.88 -6.54 -13.83
N PHE A 645 28.88 -5.19 -13.91
CA PHE A 645 29.82 -4.42 -14.72
C PHE A 645 30.70 -3.52 -13.84
N PRO A 646 32.03 -3.80 -13.74
CA PRO A 646 32.91 -3.04 -12.86
C PRO A 646 33.17 -1.61 -13.39
N ASP A 647 33.26 -0.65 -12.47
CA ASP A 647 33.51 0.77 -12.76
C ASP A 647 34.92 0.97 -13.35
N THR A 648 35.92 0.19 -12.90
CA THR A 648 37.32 0.30 -13.31
C THR A 648 37.79 -0.96 -13.99
N ARG A 649 38.57 -0.81 -15.08
CA ARG A 649 39.19 -1.90 -15.83
C ARG A 649 40.47 -1.45 -16.51
N ALA A 650 41.31 -2.41 -16.84
CA ALA A 650 42.48 -2.19 -17.69
C ALA A 650 42.08 -1.67 -19.09
N LEU A 651 42.97 -0.95 -19.76
CA LEU A 651 42.75 -0.45 -21.12
C LEU A 651 42.50 -1.61 -22.09
N PRO A 652 41.49 -1.53 -22.97
CA PRO A 652 41.24 -2.56 -23.96
C PRO A 652 42.38 -2.67 -24.96
N THR A 653 42.75 -3.91 -25.31
CA THR A 653 43.87 -4.25 -26.20
C THR A 653 43.41 -4.79 -27.56
N SER A 654 42.09 -5.00 -27.74
CA SER A 654 41.50 -5.49 -29.00
C SER A 654 40.22 -4.73 -29.34
N LEU A 655 39.81 -4.77 -30.62
CA LEU A 655 38.55 -4.14 -31.07
C LEU A 655 37.32 -4.66 -30.30
N MET A 656 37.29 -5.95 -30.04
CA MET A 656 36.18 -6.56 -29.27
C MET A 656 36.15 -6.07 -27.83
N GLU A 657 37.33 -5.90 -27.22
CA GLU A 657 37.42 -5.32 -25.86
C GLU A 657 37.02 -3.85 -25.84
N VAL A 658 37.30 -3.09 -26.92
CA VAL A 658 36.85 -1.70 -27.08
C VAL A 658 35.30 -1.63 -27.13
N LEU A 659 34.67 -2.50 -27.93
CA LEU A 659 33.23 -2.57 -28.04
C LEU A 659 32.58 -2.96 -26.70
N GLY A 660 33.11 -4.02 -26.06
CA GLY A 660 32.62 -4.45 -24.74
C GLY A 660 32.79 -3.37 -23.67
N ARG A 661 33.96 -2.65 -23.67
CA ARG A 661 34.19 -1.57 -22.69
C ARG A 661 33.24 -0.37 -22.89
N ARG A 662 32.95 -0.05 -24.15
CA ARG A 662 31.95 0.99 -24.47
C ARG A 662 30.57 0.66 -23.83
N ASP A 663 30.13 -0.57 -24.01
CA ASP A 663 28.83 -1.00 -23.47
C ASP A 663 28.83 -1.04 -21.93
N GLU A 664 29.93 -1.51 -21.31
CA GLU A 664 30.12 -1.43 -19.87
C GLU A 664 30.04 -0.02 -19.30
N ILE A 665 30.71 0.94 -19.97
CA ILE A 665 30.70 2.34 -19.56
C ILE A 665 29.26 2.90 -19.61
N VAL A 666 28.51 2.57 -20.66
CA VAL A 666 27.10 3.00 -20.80
C VAL A 666 26.24 2.42 -19.67
N PHE A 667 26.41 1.15 -19.33
CA PHE A 667 25.65 0.51 -18.26
C PHE A 667 26.06 1.01 -16.86
N ALA A 668 27.35 1.13 -16.58
CA ALA A 668 27.88 1.61 -15.30
C ALA A 668 27.49 3.08 -15.02
N GLU A 669 27.54 3.95 -16.04
CA GLU A 669 27.20 5.37 -15.88
C GLU A 669 25.73 5.60 -15.50
N ARG A 670 24.81 4.81 -16.04
CA ARG A 670 23.40 4.89 -15.68
C ARG A 670 23.18 4.60 -14.20
N ILE A 671 23.78 3.53 -13.66
CA ILE A 671 23.70 3.18 -12.24
C ILE A 671 24.25 4.30 -11.35
N ARG A 672 25.39 4.87 -11.75
CA ARG A 672 26.02 5.97 -11.03
C ARG A 672 25.10 7.20 -11.03
N ARG A 673 24.46 7.50 -12.15
CA ARG A 673 23.54 8.61 -12.30
C ARG A 673 22.31 8.44 -11.41
N ASP A 674 21.66 7.28 -11.44
CA ASP A 674 20.50 6.95 -10.59
C ASP A 674 20.85 7.09 -9.09
N SER A 675 22.07 6.64 -8.71
CA SER A 675 22.55 6.75 -7.33
C SER A 675 22.84 8.19 -6.91
N VAL A 676 23.35 9.03 -7.83
CA VAL A 676 23.61 10.46 -7.59
C VAL A 676 22.29 11.24 -7.50
N GLU A 677 21.33 10.97 -8.37
CA GLU A 677 20.00 11.60 -8.34
C GLU A 677 19.26 11.27 -7.04
N ALA A 678 19.26 10.00 -6.61
CA ALA A 678 18.73 9.61 -5.32
C ALA A 678 19.43 10.31 -4.14
N GLY A 679 20.75 10.56 -4.26
CA GLY A 679 21.54 11.34 -3.32
C GLY A 679 21.11 12.80 -3.26
N LEU A 680 20.94 13.45 -4.41
CA LEU A 680 20.50 14.85 -4.51
C LEU A 680 19.10 15.05 -3.95
N VAL A 681 18.16 14.17 -4.26
CA VAL A 681 16.80 14.20 -3.70
C VAL A 681 16.86 14.10 -2.16
N ARG A 682 17.65 13.18 -1.63
CA ARG A 682 17.86 13.03 -0.19
C ARG A 682 18.42 14.32 0.44
N ASP A 683 19.44 14.93 -0.17
CA ASP A 683 20.09 16.12 0.38
C ASP A 683 19.16 17.33 0.28
N PHE A 684 18.31 17.40 -0.76
CA PHE A 684 17.23 18.37 -0.88
C PHE A 684 16.21 18.20 0.27
N HIS A 685 15.75 16.98 0.55
CA HIS A 685 14.84 16.70 1.66
C HIS A 685 15.43 17.11 3.01
N LYS A 686 16.70 16.77 3.27
CA LYS A 686 17.40 17.20 4.49
C LYS A 686 17.46 18.73 4.61
N LEU A 687 17.72 19.42 3.51
CA LEU A 687 17.75 20.87 3.49
C LEU A 687 16.39 21.46 3.82
N VAL A 688 15.32 20.98 3.21
CA VAL A 688 13.94 21.44 3.48
C VAL A 688 13.56 21.21 4.94
N GLU A 689 13.81 20.02 5.49
CA GLU A 689 13.55 19.72 6.91
C GLU A 689 14.42 20.57 7.86
N SER A 690 15.68 20.82 7.49
CA SER A 690 16.53 21.74 8.25
C SER A 690 15.97 23.17 8.25
N ILE A 691 15.46 23.65 7.11
CA ILE A 691 14.82 24.96 7.05
C ILE A 691 13.56 24.99 7.92
N LEU A 692 12.72 23.96 7.88
CA LEU A 692 11.51 23.87 8.68
C LEU A 692 11.80 23.77 10.19
N SER A 693 12.90 23.14 10.57
CA SER A 693 13.33 23.09 11.99
C SER A 693 13.72 24.47 12.57
N HIS A 694 13.98 25.45 11.70
CA HIS A 694 14.25 26.85 12.07
C HIS A 694 13.02 27.76 11.93
N ALA A 695 11.83 27.19 11.66
CA ALA A 695 10.59 27.96 11.62
C ALA A 695 10.30 28.61 13.00
N SER A 696 9.74 29.82 12.98
CA SER A 696 9.52 30.62 14.19
C SER A 696 8.57 29.97 15.19
N THR A 697 7.69 29.08 14.73
CA THR A 697 6.80 28.26 15.56
C THR A 697 6.63 26.87 14.96
N PRO A 698 6.45 25.80 15.79
CA PRO A 698 6.15 24.45 15.30
C PRO A 698 4.93 24.42 14.37
N ASP A 699 3.89 25.18 14.71
CA ASP A 699 2.64 25.27 13.94
C ASP A 699 2.85 25.81 12.50
N GLN A 700 3.85 26.65 12.26
CA GLN A 700 4.21 27.09 10.92
C GLN A 700 4.87 25.97 10.10
N ALA A 701 5.74 25.20 10.72
CA ALA A 701 6.37 24.07 10.05
C ALA A 701 5.34 22.98 9.69
N ASP A 702 4.40 22.69 10.60
CA ASP A 702 3.36 21.70 10.37
C ASP A 702 2.39 22.13 9.28
N ARG A 703 2.00 23.39 9.21
CA ARG A 703 1.19 23.92 8.08
C ARG A 703 1.90 23.78 6.72
N VAL A 704 3.21 23.97 6.67
CA VAL A 704 3.97 23.75 5.42
C VAL A 704 3.99 22.27 5.03
N ARG A 705 4.13 21.37 6.02
CA ARG A 705 4.08 19.92 5.78
C ARG A 705 2.73 19.41 5.28
N GLU A 706 1.64 20.14 5.55
CA GLU A 706 0.30 19.87 5.04
C GLU A 706 0.07 20.35 3.60
N TRP A 707 0.97 21.15 3.04
CA TRP A 707 0.81 21.62 1.67
C TRP A 707 0.86 20.47 0.66
N PRO A 708 -0.06 20.44 -0.32
CA PRO A 708 -0.03 19.42 -1.37
C PRO A 708 1.31 19.35 -2.10
N THR A 709 1.92 20.49 -2.39
CA THR A 709 3.24 20.57 -3.02
C THR A 709 4.35 20.02 -2.14
N TYR A 710 4.29 20.25 -0.81
CA TYR A 710 5.24 19.65 0.12
C TYR A 710 5.09 18.15 0.13
N ILE A 711 3.85 17.64 0.27
CA ILE A 711 3.55 16.20 0.26
C ILE A 711 3.99 15.57 -1.07
N GLN A 712 3.79 16.27 -2.18
CA GLN A 712 4.20 15.79 -3.51
C GLN A 712 5.73 15.72 -3.66
N LEU A 713 6.46 16.72 -3.19
CA LEU A 713 7.92 16.83 -3.35
C LEU A 713 8.69 16.04 -2.30
N MET A 714 8.21 16.08 -1.06
CA MET A 714 8.88 15.43 0.06
C MET A 714 8.41 13.98 0.22
N GLY A 715 7.15 13.69 -0.13
CA GLY A 715 6.52 12.38 0.04
C GLY A 715 6.70 11.86 1.46
N ASP A 716 6.36 10.59 1.70
CA ASP A 716 6.68 9.88 2.96
C ASP A 716 8.16 9.43 3.03
N ARG A 717 9.08 10.07 2.30
CA ARG A 717 10.50 9.67 2.23
C ARG A 717 11.28 10.08 3.48
N ASP A 718 10.85 9.65 4.64
CA ASP A 718 11.46 10.00 5.92
C ASP A 718 12.87 9.41 6.15
N ALA A 719 13.29 8.42 5.34
CA ALA A 719 14.65 7.88 5.45
C ALA A 719 15.19 7.45 4.09
N PRO A 720 16.45 7.82 3.76
CA PRO A 720 17.07 7.36 2.52
C PRO A 720 17.20 5.83 2.53
N PRO A 721 17.08 5.19 1.36
CA PRO A 721 17.30 3.76 1.24
C PRO A 721 18.73 3.41 1.65
N ASP A 722 18.88 2.29 2.34
CA ASP A 722 20.16 1.73 2.72
C ASP A 722 20.68 0.86 1.57
N ILE A 723 21.50 1.41 0.69
CA ILE A 723 21.97 0.76 -0.53
C ILE A 723 23.30 0.03 -0.29
N THR A 724 23.35 -1.26 -0.59
CA THR A 724 24.55 -2.08 -0.62
C THR A 724 24.80 -2.57 -2.04
N ARG A 725 25.93 -2.19 -2.65
CA ARG A 725 26.33 -2.72 -3.94
C ARG A 725 27.15 -4.01 -3.74
N ILE A 726 26.79 -5.06 -4.45
CA ILE A 726 27.53 -6.33 -4.56
C ILE A 726 28.14 -6.36 -5.94
N VAL A 727 29.40 -5.89 -6.04
CA VAL A 727 30.06 -5.63 -7.32
C VAL A 727 30.90 -6.83 -7.73
N ARG A 728 30.68 -7.28 -8.97
CA ARG A 728 31.54 -8.26 -9.61
C ARG A 728 32.88 -7.61 -9.99
N LYS A 729 33.97 -8.11 -9.42
CA LYS A 729 35.30 -7.51 -9.64
C LYS A 729 35.88 -7.77 -11.03
N GLY A 730 35.39 -8.78 -11.74
CA GLY A 730 35.95 -9.18 -13.04
C GLY A 730 37.44 -9.56 -12.98
N SER A 731 37.94 -10.33 -13.93
CA SER A 731 39.38 -10.59 -14.06
C SER A 731 39.97 -9.80 -15.24
N ASP A 732 41.23 -9.36 -15.12
CA ASP A 732 41.93 -8.63 -16.19
C ASP A 732 42.06 -9.44 -17.51
N CYS A 733 41.83 -10.74 -17.46
CA CYS A 733 41.87 -11.66 -18.58
C CYS A 733 40.53 -12.00 -19.21
N GLU A 734 39.41 -11.30 -18.83
CA GLU A 734 38.09 -11.60 -19.38
C GLU A 734 37.93 -11.15 -20.83
N SER A 735 37.35 -12.05 -21.65
CA SER A 735 36.97 -11.73 -23.03
C SER A 735 35.80 -10.73 -23.08
N ALA A 736 35.74 -9.91 -24.13
CA ALA A 736 34.61 -9.05 -24.44
C ALA A 736 33.31 -9.83 -24.72
N SER A 737 33.41 -11.12 -25.05
CA SER A 737 32.28 -12.02 -25.30
C SER A 737 31.86 -12.85 -24.09
N ARG A 738 32.23 -12.46 -22.88
CA ARG A 738 31.93 -13.17 -21.62
C ARG A 738 30.42 -13.34 -21.36
N ASP A 739 29.61 -12.40 -21.84
CA ASP A 739 28.15 -12.45 -21.72
C ASP A 739 27.53 -13.63 -22.48
N TYR A 740 28.31 -14.22 -23.39
CA TYR A 740 27.97 -15.39 -24.19
C TYR A 740 28.75 -16.65 -23.79
N ASP A 741 29.53 -16.63 -22.72
CA ASP A 741 30.29 -17.81 -22.26
C ASP A 741 29.46 -18.66 -21.30
N PHE A 742 28.59 -19.52 -21.82
CA PHE A 742 27.80 -20.48 -21.07
C PHE A 742 28.53 -21.79 -20.76
N SER A 743 29.86 -21.84 -20.84
CA SER A 743 30.59 -23.04 -20.44
C SER A 743 30.38 -23.35 -18.95
N ALA A 744 30.30 -24.65 -18.62
CA ALA A 744 30.10 -25.10 -17.25
C ALA A 744 31.13 -24.55 -16.27
N THR A 745 32.38 -24.41 -16.70
CA THR A 745 33.47 -23.83 -15.90
C THR A 745 33.26 -22.34 -15.61
N SER A 746 32.86 -21.55 -16.62
CA SER A 746 32.60 -20.11 -16.42
C SER A 746 31.35 -19.87 -15.55
N ILE A 747 30.27 -20.62 -15.75
CA ILE A 747 29.07 -20.60 -14.92
C ILE A 747 29.42 -20.89 -13.45
N ALA A 748 30.15 -21.99 -13.18
CA ALA A 748 30.54 -22.34 -11.80
C ALA A 748 31.37 -21.25 -11.14
N ARG A 749 32.34 -20.69 -11.87
CA ARG A 749 33.20 -19.61 -11.38
C ARG A 749 32.40 -18.35 -11.05
N HIS A 750 31.47 -17.93 -11.92
CA HIS A 750 30.61 -16.76 -11.64
C HIS A 750 29.74 -16.96 -10.42
N MET A 751 29.23 -18.17 -10.18
CA MET A 751 28.49 -18.48 -8.94
C MET A 751 29.39 -18.34 -7.70
N GLU A 752 30.61 -18.88 -7.74
CA GLU A 752 31.57 -18.77 -6.64
C GLU A 752 31.97 -17.32 -6.35
N GLU A 753 32.26 -16.54 -7.41
CA GLU A 753 32.55 -15.10 -7.30
C GLU A 753 31.38 -14.33 -6.66
N GLY A 754 30.14 -14.60 -7.10
CA GLY A 754 28.93 -13.97 -6.58
C GLY A 754 28.67 -14.30 -5.11
N HIS A 755 28.85 -15.56 -4.74
CA HIS A 755 28.73 -16.02 -3.36
C HIS A 755 29.75 -15.34 -2.44
N ALA A 756 31.03 -15.27 -2.86
CA ALA A 756 32.10 -14.62 -2.09
C ALA A 756 31.83 -13.11 -1.93
N ALA A 757 31.50 -12.42 -3.02
CA ALA A 757 31.22 -10.98 -2.99
C ALA A 757 30.03 -10.63 -2.09
N ALA A 758 28.96 -11.43 -2.12
CA ALA A 758 27.80 -11.22 -1.25
C ALA A 758 28.14 -11.49 0.22
N ARG A 759 28.87 -12.55 0.54
CA ARG A 759 29.35 -12.82 1.91
C ARG A 759 30.16 -11.67 2.47
N ASP A 760 31.08 -11.11 1.68
CA ASP A 760 31.89 -9.96 2.08
C ASP A 760 31.01 -8.74 2.36
N ALA A 761 30.07 -8.43 1.48
CA ALA A 761 29.15 -7.31 1.64
C ALA A 761 28.23 -7.46 2.87
N LEU A 762 27.74 -8.67 3.14
CA LEU A 762 26.88 -8.97 4.29
C LEU A 762 27.67 -8.95 5.61
N SER A 763 28.95 -9.37 5.61
CA SER A 763 29.79 -9.41 6.81
C SER A 763 30.34 -8.04 7.22
N ALA A 764 30.61 -7.17 6.26
CA ALA A 764 31.07 -5.79 6.52
C ALA A 764 30.08 -4.98 7.37
N ARG A 765 28.82 -5.37 7.39
CA ARG A 765 27.72 -4.73 8.14
C ARG A 765 27.52 -5.24 9.57
N LYS A 766 28.06 -6.41 9.89
CA LYS A 766 27.99 -6.93 11.27
C LYS A 766 29.01 -6.25 12.20
N LYS A 767 29.93 -5.48 11.63
CA LYS A 767 30.89 -4.62 12.35
C LYS A 767 30.41 -3.17 12.38
#